data_eaf2946dde28c3631f7c65f71d606f1b
#
_entry.id   eaf2946dde28c3631f7c65f71d606f1b
#
_cell.length_a   1.000
_cell.length_b   1.000
_cell.length_c   1.000
_cell.angle_alpha   90.00
_cell.angle_beta   90.00
_cell.angle_gamma   90.00
#
_symmetry.space_group_name_H-M   'P 1'
#
loop_
_entity.id
_entity.type
_entity.pdbx_description
1 polymer ?
#
loop_
_entity_poly.entity_id
_entity_poly.type
_entity_poly.pdbx_seq_one_letter_code
_entity_poly.pdbx_strand_id
1 'polypeptide(L)'
;MIDPDVVKRSSLIERWMTENIRKFNMIYPGIDEKELGSILLDIIQQKGTNSKTLLHNNYQRQEVSSTVLDMYDWVQNRKPIIAGGGTYFMNQRKAHSPIYTVIKRRKKDRKFYQHRRDTHPLGSYEWFHDEMMQGESKVKINAIYGSFGTPSFQFYNLYTAAATTLTSQMMIAATGIAIEAFMSDSPVYESIDDVLYFFDCVFSREEYKYNYSVLPVISDWRIVAERYISKMKVPSELKLIDIAIIERALKNCTEEQLTRLYYKNNLYAFLDTPLIHGILIDIFNTNTNFLNPNDIPPELQTYMDVLWNYAEEFVVWNHNWTERIRRLATQERRAVIGVDTDSNMVHLQPFVDYLETSIWYCAEYNTQTRQEKEFMSANIATALLTKMIRKLLDRHTEQCNVLPEEAADINMKNEFLWSRCLWTPVKKRYVTKVLIKEGKIIPEGSKIELDIKGFDFKKAAVNKSIADKLANIILIHIMRPEKINISNILRELDALEKEIIQSVTSGERDYCLRMSCKEPRAYARPESQGAVISVQLWNLIYPENPIQIPTKCDVVLLKGVKMDRLEPLRKDYPEQIQKIEKYIFDGPNKAYYAKHGLKYLALPNDGSRVPKMFLPLIDVNWTLTRNLGTFDSIMASLGVPMNELKRKNKCYKYYGNTLDV
;
A
#
# COMPACT_ATOMS: atom_id res chain seq x y z
N MET A 1 13.85 38.98 -22.20
CA MET A 1 12.67 39.72 -21.68
C MET A 1 11.44 39.06 -22.25
N ILE A 2 10.47 38.74 -21.42
CA ILE A 2 9.17 38.23 -21.87
C ILE A 2 8.41 39.41 -22.41
N ASP A 3 7.77 39.25 -23.58
CA ASP A 3 6.86 40.24 -24.12
C ASP A 3 5.74 40.51 -23.08
N PRO A 4 5.57 41.75 -22.61
CA PRO A 4 4.52 42.11 -21.64
C PRO A 4 3.12 41.71 -22.09
N ASP A 5 2.88 41.66 -23.40
CA ASP A 5 1.58 41.25 -23.95
C ASP A 5 1.36 39.73 -23.89
N VAL A 6 2.41 38.93 -23.84
CA VAL A 6 2.33 37.48 -23.63
C VAL A 6 2.05 37.21 -22.17
N VAL A 7 2.67 37.95 -21.24
CA VAL A 7 2.42 37.86 -19.80
C VAL A 7 0.95 38.17 -19.49
N LYS A 8 0.39 39.22 -20.06
CA LYS A 8 -1.00 39.65 -19.87
C LYS A 8 -2.05 38.67 -20.45
N ARG A 9 -1.65 37.81 -21.41
CA ARG A 9 -2.56 36.87 -22.09
C ARG A 9 -2.55 35.47 -21.48
N SER A 10 -1.65 35.18 -20.57
CA SER A 10 -1.58 33.84 -19.98
C SER A 10 -2.58 33.66 -18.83
N SER A 11 -3.48 32.71 -18.97
CA SER A 11 -4.46 32.33 -17.95
C SER A 11 -3.80 31.85 -16.64
N LEU A 12 -2.59 31.31 -16.72
CA LEU A 12 -1.79 30.93 -15.55
C LEU A 12 -1.38 32.15 -14.74
N ILE A 13 -0.95 33.21 -15.41
CA ILE A 13 -0.51 34.45 -14.77
C ILE A 13 -1.69 35.18 -14.15
N GLU A 14 -2.82 35.27 -14.88
CA GLU A 14 -4.05 35.85 -14.32
C GLU A 14 -4.50 35.13 -13.07
N ARG A 15 -4.51 33.82 -13.07
CA ARG A 15 -4.85 33.01 -11.89
C ARG A 15 -3.88 33.26 -10.74
N TRP A 16 -2.57 33.25 -10.99
CA TRP A 16 -1.56 33.48 -9.98
C TRP A 16 -1.69 34.90 -9.39
N MET A 17 -1.96 35.91 -10.21
CA MET A 17 -2.20 37.27 -9.76
C MET A 17 -3.44 37.35 -8.87
N THR A 18 -4.57 36.80 -9.29
CA THR A 18 -5.81 36.77 -8.52
C THR A 18 -5.62 36.11 -7.14
N GLU A 19 -4.91 34.99 -7.09
CA GLU A 19 -4.61 34.28 -5.84
C GLU A 19 -3.72 35.13 -4.92
N ASN A 20 -2.72 35.82 -5.43
CA ASN A 20 -1.84 36.66 -4.62
C ASN A 20 -2.52 37.95 -4.16
N ILE A 21 -3.29 38.62 -5.01
CA ILE A 21 -4.08 39.81 -4.64
C ILE A 21 -5.01 39.46 -3.46
N ARG A 22 -5.72 38.34 -3.55
CA ARG A 22 -6.60 37.88 -2.48
C ARG A 22 -5.86 37.61 -1.17
N LYS A 23 -4.69 36.97 -1.22
CA LYS A 23 -3.84 36.73 -0.03
C LYS A 23 -3.33 38.04 0.59
N PHE A 24 -2.94 39.00 -0.23
CA PHE A 24 -2.53 40.31 0.26
C PHE A 24 -3.68 41.07 0.92
N ASN A 25 -4.87 41.06 0.31
CA ASN A 25 -6.06 41.68 0.87
C ASN A 25 -6.49 41.09 2.21
N MET A 26 -6.25 39.76 2.41
CA MET A 26 -6.51 39.09 3.69
C MET A 26 -5.62 39.68 4.82
N ILE A 27 -4.37 39.99 4.52
CA ILE A 27 -3.39 40.51 5.51
C ILE A 27 -3.49 42.04 5.63
N TYR A 28 -3.74 42.72 4.52
CA TYR A 28 -3.76 44.18 4.38
C TYR A 28 -5.05 44.62 3.67
N PRO A 29 -6.19 44.65 4.41
CA PRO A 29 -7.46 45.08 3.82
C PRO A 29 -7.39 46.52 3.31
N GLY A 30 -7.94 46.73 2.13
CA GLY A 30 -8.00 48.07 1.49
C GLY A 30 -6.75 48.45 0.69
N ILE A 31 -5.88 47.49 0.39
CA ILE A 31 -4.77 47.72 -0.58
C ILE A 31 -5.34 48.02 -1.97
N ASP A 32 -4.68 48.93 -2.71
CA ASP A 32 -5.06 49.17 -4.11
C ASP A 32 -4.69 47.97 -4.96
N GLU A 33 -5.71 47.21 -5.40
CA GLU A 33 -5.53 46.03 -6.22
C GLU A 33 -4.86 46.29 -7.56
N LYS A 34 -5.03 47.51 -8.12
CA LYS A 34 -4.38 47.88 -9.37
C LYS A 34 -2.90 48.12 -9.19
N GLU A 35 -2.52 48.80 -8.11
CA GLU A 35 -1.14 49.02 -7.72
C GLU A 35 -0.45 47.68 -7.42
N LEU A 36 -1.08 46.85 -6.59
CA LEU A 36 -0.58 45.52 -6.28
C LEU A 36 -0.46 44.65 -7.53
N GLY A 37 -1.43 44.69 -8.42
CA GLY A 37 -1.40 43.99 -9.71
C GLY A 37 -0.21 44.42 -10.58
N SER A 38 0.10 45.74 -10.61
CA SER A 38 1.26 46.24 -11.32
C SER A 38 2.58 45.73 -10.73
N ILE A 39 2.71 45.73 -9.39
CA ILE A 39 3.91 45.23 -8.70
C ILE A 39 4.09 43.72 -8.96
N LEU A 40 3.02 42.94 -8.94
CA LEU A 40 3.07 41.50 -9.20
C LEU A 40 3.50 41.23 -10.66
N LEU A 41 3.01 41.98 -11.62
CA LEU A 41 3.43 41.89 -13.01
C LEU A 41 4.92 42.20 -13.18
N ASP A 42 5.43 43.26 -12.53
CA ASP A 42 6.86 43.61 -12.58
C ASP A 42 7.71 42.47 -11.97
N ILE A 43 7.29 41.85 -10.88
CA ILE A 43 8.00 40.70 -10.30
C ILE A 43 8.04 39.52 -11.27
N ILE A 44 6.95 39.20 -11.96
CA ILE A 44 6.93 38.16 -12.99
C ILE A 44 7.88 38.48 -14.13
N GLN A 45 7.88 39.72 -14.63
CA GLN A 45 8.75 40.16 -15.70
C GLN A 45 10.23 40.08 -15.32
N GLN A 46 10.57 40.46 -14.07
CA GLN A 46 11.96 40.42 -13.57
C GLN A 46 12.46 39.00 -13.35
N LYS A 47 11.63 38.11 -12.77
CA LYS A 47 12.02 36.71 -12.47
C LYS A 47 12.00 35.79 -13.69
N GLY A 48 11.34 36.17 -14.76
CA GLY A 48 11.28 35.45 -16.02
C GLY A 48 10.53 34.12 -15.94
N THR A 49 9.44 34.01 -16.69
CA THR A 49 8.64 32.77 -16.80
C THR A 49 9.05 31.95 -18.04
N ASN A 50 10.17 32.25 -18.67
CA ASN A 50 10.70 31.59 -19.88
C ASN A 50 11.37 30.25 -19.58
N SER A 51 10.88 29.48 -18.63
CA SER A 51 11.30 28.10 -18.47
C SER A 51 10.95 27.34 -19.73
N LYS A 52 11.96 27.01 -20.52
CA LYS A 52 11.79 26.15 -21.70
C LYS A 52 11.42 24.78 -21.24
N THR A 53 10.41 24.21 -21.85
CA THR A 53 10.03 22.81 -21.67
C THR A 53 10.20 22.07 -22.97
N LEU A 54 10.65 20.83 -22.89
CA LEU A 54 10.81 19.93 -24.01
C LEU A 54 9.63 18.95 -24.01
N LEU A 55 8.85 18.97 -25.09
CA LEU A 55 7.73 18.06 -25.30
C LEU A 55 8.15 16.97 -26.28
N HIS A 56 8.05 15.72 -25.87
CA HIS A 56 8.25 14.59 -26.76
C HIS A 56 6.91 14.13 -27.33
N ASN A 57 6.70 14.37 -28.63
CA ASN A 57 5.54 13.82 -29.32
C ASN A 57 5.80 12.36 -29.71
N ASN A 58 5.27 11.43 -28.91
CA ASN A 58 5.52 10.01 -29.07
C ASN A 58 4.93 9.43 -30.37
N TYR A 59 3.85 10.02 -30.89
CA TYR A 59 3.24 9.61 -32.14
C TYR A 59 4.09 9.99 -33.37
N GLN A 60 4.60 11.22 -33.39
CA GLN A 60 5.44 11.74 -34.46
C GLN A 60 6.94 11.52 -34.24
N ARG A 61 7.31 11.03 -33.03
CA ARG A 61 8.71 10.88 -32.58
C ARG A 61 9.53 12.15 -32.71
N GLN A 62 8.89 13.29 -32.44
CA GLN A 62 9.48 14.62 -32.54
C GLN A 62 9.57 15.25 -31.15
N GLU A 63 10.64 15.99 -30.95
CA GLU A 63 10.80 16.86 -29.79
C GLU A 63 10.42 18.29 -30.16
N VAL A 64 9.53 18.88 -29.38
CA VAL A 64 9.06 20.25 -29.59
C VAL A 64 9.44 21.08 -28.38
N SER A 65 10.20 22.15 -28.60
CA SER A 65 10.50 23.13 -27.56
C SER A 65 9.30 24.05 -27.36
N SER A 66 8.92 24.27 -26.12
CA SER A 66 7.79 25.14 -25.73
C SER A 66 8.14 25.88 -24.44
N THR A 67 7.34 26.85 -24.06
CA THR A 67 7.40 27.45 -22.72
C THR A 67 6.41 26.80 -21.78
N VAL A 68 6.58 26.96 -20.47
CA VAL A 68 5.60 26.47 -19.47
C VAL A 68 4.24 27.16 -19.66
N LEU A 69 4.24 28.44 -20.03
CA LEU A 69 3.02 29.21 -20.28
C LEU A 69 2.24 28.68 -21.48
N ASP A 70 2.95 28.53 -22.63
CA ASP A 70 2.33 27.98 -23.86
C ASP A 70 1.76 26.56 -23.58
N MET A 71 2.49 25.77 -22.80
CA MET A 71 2.06 24.45 -22.43
C MET A 71 0.80 24.47 -21.55
N TYR A 72 0.74 25.37 -20.58
CA TYR A 72 -0.44 25.56 -19.74
C TYR A 72 -1.65 25.95 -20.58
N ASP A 73 -1.51 26.95 -21.45
CA ASP A 73 -2.59 27.41 -22.33
C ASP A 73 -3.02 26.34 -23.35
N TRP A 74 -2.05 25.55 -23.84
CA TRP A 74 -2.35 24.39 -24.69
C TRP A 74 -3.21 23.36 -23.94
N VAL A 75 -2.88 23.05 -22.67
CA VAL A 75 -3.66 22.13 -21.81
C VAL A 75 -5.06 22.68 -21.57
N GLN A 76 -5.20 23.99 -21.25
CA GLN A 76 -6.49 24.61 -21.01
C GLN A 76 -7.41 24.58 -22.25
N ASN A 77 -6.85 24.83 -23.43
CA ASN A 77 -7.58 24.87 -24.68
C ASN A 77 -7.93 23.49 -25.24
N ARG A 78 -7.05 22.50 -25.08
CA ARG A 78 -7.24 21.17 -25.68
C ARG A 78 -7.84 20.14 -24.73
N LYS A 79 -7.79 20.41 -23.44
CA LYS A 79 -8.28 19.51 -22.37
C LYS A 79 -7.80 18.06 -22.58
N PRO A 80 -6.46 17.81 -22.77
CA PRO A 80 -5.95 16.45 -22.82
C PRO A 80 -6.13 15.79 -21.45
N ILE A 81 -6.16 14.46 -21.41
CA ILE A 81 -6.06 13.75 -20.14
C ILE A 81 -4.64 13.92 -19.61
N ILE A 82 -4.53 14.39 -18.38
CA ILE A 82 -3.25 14.61 -17.68
C ILE A 82 -2.96 13.38 -16.84
N ALA A 83 -1.84 12.73 -17.11
CA ALA A 83 -1.37 11.58 -16.34
C ALA A 83 -0.06 11.87 -15.62
N GLY A 84 0.29 11.00 -14.68
CA GLY A 84 1.54 11.12 -13.92
C GLY A 84 2.78 11.20 -14.81
N GLY A 85 3.82 11.88 -14.30
CA GLY A 85 5.07 12.09 -15.02
C GLY A 85 4.98 13.07 -16.19
N GLY A 86 3.95 13.92 -16.24
CA GLY A 86 3.79 14.91 -17.31
C GLY A 86 3.38 14.29 -18.65
N THR A 87 2.75 13.13 -18.64
CA THR A 87 2.26 12.48 -19.86
C THR A 87 0.83 12.94 -20.16
N TYR A 88 0.58 13.30 -21.41
CA TYR A 88 -0.71 13.76 -21.89
C TYR A 88 -1.29 12.77 -22.90
N PHE A 89 -2.56 12.42 -22.72
CA PHE A 89 -3.29 11.56 -23.64
C PHE A 89 -4.38 12.35 -24.35
N MET A 90 -4.79 11.85 -25.52
CA MET A 90 -5.90 12.42 -26.25
C MET A 90 -7.16 12.43 -25.41
N ASN A 91 -7.96 13.50 -25.54
CA ASN A 91 -9.24 13.61 -24.85
C ASN A 91 -10.16 12.43 -25.24
N GLN A 92 -10.79 11.82 -24.26
CA GLN A 92 -11.64 10.62 -24.44
C GLN A 92 -12.85 10.87 -25.36
N ARG A 93 -13.35 12.10 -25.44
CA ARG A 93 -14.43 12.45 -26.40
C ARG A 93 -13.99 12.36 -27.85
N LYS A 94 -12.69 12.45 -28.13
CA LYS A 94 -12.12 12.40 -29.49
C LYS A 94 -11.71 10.99 -29.92
N ALA A 95 -11.30 10.15 -28.99
CA ALA A 95 -10.87 8.79 -29.27
C ALA A 95 -10.94 7.89 -28.04
N HIS A 96 -11.45 6.66 -28.24
CA HIS A 96 -11.42 5.60 -27.22
C HIS A 96 -10.40 4.52 -27.60
N SER A 97 -9.62 4.09 -26.63
CA SER A 97 -8.69 2.99 -26.81
C SER A 97 -9.44 1.65 -26.85
N PRO A 98 -9.18 0.76 -27.84
CA PRO A 98 -9.71 -0.61 -27.83
C PRO A 98 -9.35 -1.38 -26.56
N ILE A 99 -8.18 -1.11 -25.99
CA ILE A 99 -7.68 -1.71 -24.74
C ILE A 99 -8.61 -1.36 -23.58
N TYR A 100 -9.10 -0.13 -23.53
CA TYR A 100 -10.05 0.30 -22.51
C TYR A 100 -11.33 -0.55 -22.53
N THR A 101 -11.88 -0.82 -23.72
CA THR A 101 -13.07 -1.68 -23.88
C THR A 101 -12.83 -3.10 -23.33
N VAL A 102 -11.64 -3.66 -23.58
CA VAL A 102 -11.26 -4.97 -23.05
C VAL A 102 -11.16 -4.93 -21.52
N ILE A 103 -10.52 -3.89 -20.96
CA ILE A 103 -10.39 -3.73 -19.50
C ILE A 103 -11.78 -3.58 -18.85
N LYS A 104 -12.66 -2.76 -19.42
CA LYS A 104 -14.03 -2.53 -18.92
C LYS A 104 -14.83 -3.84 -18.89
N ARG A 105 -14.74 -4.66 -19.95
CA ARG A 105 -15.37 -5.98 -19.99
C ARG A 105 -14.82 -6.89 -18.88
N ARG A 106 -13.49 -6.99 -18.73
CA ARG A 106 -12.89 -7.82 -17.67
C ARG A 106 -13.19 -7.35 -16.26
N LYS A 107 -13.31 -6.04 -16.03
CA LYS A 107 -13.79 -5.49 -14.75
C LYS A 107 -15.24 -5.93 -14.47
N LYS A 108 -16.12 -5.93 -15.50
CA LYS A 108 -17.50 -6.41 -15.38
C LYS A 108 -17.54 -7.90 -15.04
N ASP A 109 -16.76 -8.74 -15.75
CA ASP A 109 -16.64 -10.16 -15.46
C ASP A 109 -16.19 -10.40 -14.01
N ARG A 110 -15.18 -9.65 -13.55
CA ARG A 110 -14.69 -9.73 -12.17
C ARG A 110 -15.76 -9.39 -11.14
N LYS A 111 -16.48 -8.28 -11.33
CA LYS A 111 -17.57 -7.88 -10.42
C LYS A 111 -18.69 -8.93 -10.36
N PHE A 112 -19.02 -9.53 -11.50
CA PHE A 112 -20.00 -10.62 -11.59
C PHE A 112 -19.59 -11.83 -10.73
N TYR A 113 -18.34 -12.31 -10.87
CA TYR A 113 -17.85 -13.44 -10.09
C TYR A 113 -17.69 -13.10 -8.59
N GLN A 114 -17.30 -11.87 -8.25
CA GLN A 114 -17.25 -11.42 -6.86
C GLN A 114 -18.66 -11.45 -6.22
N HIS A 115 -19.66 -10.89 -6.90
CA HIS A 115 -21.03 -10.87 -6.40
C HIS A 115 -21.58 -12.30 -6.23
N ARG A 116 -21.38 -13.17 -7.24
CA ARG A 116 -21.81 -14.57 -7.17
C ARG A 116 -21.09 -15.35 -6.06
N ARG A 117 -19.78 -15.17 -5.91
CA ARG A 117 -19.02 -15.73 -4.79
C ARG A 117 -19.65 -15.37 -3.44
N ASP A 118 -20.08 -14.13 -3.29
CA ASP A 118 -20.61 -13.63 -2.00
C ASP A 118 -21.99 -14.20 -1.65
N THR A 119 -22.68 -14.79 -2.62
CA THR A 119 -23.94 -15.54 -2.37
C THR A 119 -23.71 -16.96 -1.88
N HIS A 120 -22.50 -17.51 -2.00
CA HIS A 120 -22.18 -18.87 -1.60
C HIS A 120 -21.60 -18.94 -0.17
N PRO A 121 -21.79 -20.05 0.56
CA PRO A 121 -21.16 -20.27 1.86
C PRO A 121 -19.63 -20.20 1.74
N LEU A 122 -18.99 -19.52 2.69
CA LEU A 122 -17.54 -19.36 2.73
C LEU A 122 -16.85 -20.74 2.77
N GLY A 123 -15.94 -20.97 1.80
CA GLY A 123 -15.20 -22.23 1.71
C GLY A 123 -15.92 -23.37 0.99
N SER A 124 -17.12 -23.15 0.42
CA SER A 124 -17.78 -24.12 -0.47
C SER A 124 -17.02 -24.21 -1.81
N TYR A 125 -17.31 -25.25 -2.57
CA TYR A 125 -16.72 -25.44 -3.92
C TYR A 125 -17.08 -24.27 -4.83
N GLU A 126 -18.32 -23.82 -4.81
CA GLU A 126 -18.84 -22.72 -5.61
C GLU A 126 -18.16 -21.40 -5.23
N TRP A 127 -17.94 -21.18 -3.93
CA TRP A 127 -17.21 -20.03 -3.43
C TRP A 127 -15.76 -20.02 -3.96
N PHE A 128 -15.06 -21.16 -3.92
CA PHE A 128 -13.69 -21.27 -4.43
C PHE A 128 -13.63 -21.15 -5.96
N HIS A 129 -14.60 -21.70 -6.67
CA HIS A 129 -14.69 -21.56 -8.12
C HIS A 129 -14.76 -20.09 -8.52
N ASP A 130 -15.68 -19.33 -7.90
CA ASP A 130 -15.89 -17.93 -8.23
C ASP A 130 -14.74 -17.04 -7.75
N GLU A 131 -14.10 -17.36 -6.63
CA GLU A 131 -12.85 -16.73 -6.19
C GLU A 131 -11.72 -16.93 -7.23
N MET A 132 -11.59 -18.11 -7.82
CA MET A 132 -10.63 -18.35 -8.89
C MET A 132 -10.96 -17.55 -10.15
N MET A 133 -12.22 -17.50 -10.57
CA MET A 133 -12.65 -16.81 -11.78
C MET A 133 -12.47 -15.27 -11.67
N GLN A 134 -12.79 -14.67 -10.50
CA GLN A 134 -12.52 -13.27 -10.28
C GLN A 134 -11.00 -12.98 -10.23
N GLY A 135 -10.22 -13.91 -9.67
CA GLY A 135 -8.76 -13.85 -9.64
C GLY A 135 -8.14 -13.92 -11.04
N GLU A 136 -8.63 -14.79 -11.91
CA GLU A 136 -8.21 -14.88 -13.31
C GLU A 136 -8.48 -13.55 -14.06
N SER A 137 -9.65 -12.97 -13.85
CA SER A 137 -9.99 -11.67 -14.45
C SER A 137 -9.04 -10.57 -13.97
N LYS A 138 -8.68 -10.54 -12.68
CA LYS A 138 -7.67 -9.64 -12.12
C LYS A 138 -6.30 -9.81 -12.77
N VAL A 139 -5.85 -11.06 -12.95
CA VAL A 139 -4.55 -11.35 -13.60
C VAL A 139 -4.55 -10.86 -15.05
N LYS A 140 -5.64 -11.07 -15.80
CA LYS A 140 -5.75 -10.60 -17.19
C LYS A 140 -5.68 -9.07 -17.29
N ILE A 141 -6.36 -8.34 -16.41
CA ILE A 141 -6.29 -6.86 -16.35
C ILE A 141 -4.85 -6.40 -16.07
N ASN A 142 -4.19 -7.00 -15.10
CA ASN A 142 -2.82 -6.64 -14.73
C ASN A 142 -1.81 -7.01 -15.82
N ALA A 143 -2.04 -8.10 -16.58
CA ALA A 143 -1.19 -8.50 -17.69
C ALA A 143 -1.20 -7.48 -18.84
N ILE A 144 -2.33 -6.81 -19.09
CA ILE A 144 -2.42 -5.72 -20.09
C ILE A 144 -1.45 -4.59 -19.74
N TYR A 145 -1.43 -4.16 -18.48
CA TYR A 145 -0.45 -3.16 -18.01
C TYR A 145 0.99 -3.62 -18.25
N GLY A 146 1.31 -4.86 -17.88
CA GLY A 146 2.63 -5.46 -18.10
C GLY A 146 3.06 -5.48 -19.57
N SER A 147 2.10 -5.60 -20.50
CA SER A 147 2.39 -5.61 -21.93
C SER A 147 2.96 -4.27 -22.44
N PHE A 148 2.55 -3.14 -21.87
CA PHE A 148 3.11 -1.83 -22.22
C PHE A 148 4.60 -1.71 -21.88
N GLY A 149 5.05 -2.39 -20.82
CA GLY A 149 6.45 -2.36 -20.39
C GLY A 149 7.33 -3.45 -21.04
N THR A 150 6.80 -4.32 -21.89
CA THR A 150 7.51 -5.47 -22.46
C THR A 150 7.87 -5.23 -23.93
N PRO A 151 9.15 -5.06 -24.30
CA PRO A 151 9.57 -4.69 -25.66
C PRO A 151 9.10 -5.65 -26.78
N SER A 152 8.89 -6.93 -26.46
CA SER A 152 8.43 -7.93 -27.42
C SER A 152 6.92 -7.90 -27.69
N PHE A 153 6.16 -7.07 -26.98
CA PHE A 153 4.71 -6.98 -27.17
C PHE A 153 4.33 -5.94 -28.20
N GLN A 154 3.27 -6.21 -28.97
CA GLN A 154 2.74 -5.30 -30.00
C GLN A 154 2.32 -3.93 -29.46
N PHE A 155 1.89 -3.86 -28.19
CA PHE A 155 1.46 -2.63 -27.53
C PHE A 155 2.54 -2.00 -26.65
N TYR A 156 3.82 -2.36 -26.88
CA TYR A 156 4.92 -1.77 -26.14
C TYR A 156 4.93 -0.24 -26.22
N ASN A 157 4.80 0.41 -25.10
CA ASN A 157 4.91 1.87 -24.96
C ASN A 157 5.34 2.22 -23.53
N LEU A 158 6.62 2.50 -23.36
CA LEU A 158 7.22 2.76 -22.06
C LEU A 158 6.60 3.99 -21.37
N TYR A 159 6.23 5.02 -22.12
CA TYR A 159 5.60 6.23 -21.56
C TYR A 159 4.21 5.91 -20.99
N THR A 160 3.42 5.11 -21.67
CA THR A 160 2.12 4.66 -21.15
C THR A 160 2.28 3.80 -19.89
N ALA A 161 3.27 2.90 -19.85
CA ALA A 161 3.57 2.10 -18.67
C ALA A 161 4.01 2.98 -17.49
N ALA A 162 4.93 3.92 -17.74
CA ALA A 162 5.39 4.86 -16.71
C ALA A 162 4.25 5.77 -16.21
N ALA A 163 3.45 6.34 -17.13
CA ALA A 163 2.33 7.20 -16.79
C ALA A 163 1.29 6.48 -15.91
N THR A 164 0.97 5.23 -16.21
CA THR A 164 0.05 4.41 -15.39
C THR A 164 0.57 4.25 -13.96
N THR A 165 1.85 3.90 -13.81
CA THR A 165 2.45 3.72 -12.48
C THR A 165 2.53 5.03 -11.70
N LEU A 166 2.98 6.11 -12.35
CA LEU A 166 3.12 7.42 -11.70
C LEU A 166 1.76 8.02 -11.31
N THR A 167 0.74 7.85 -12.16
CA THR A 167 -0.64 8.28 -11.81
C THR A 167 -1.14 7.54 -10.57
N SER A 168 -0.96 6.22 -10.51
CA SER A 168 -1.35 5.42 -9.33
C SER A 168 -0.60 5.86 -8.08
N GLN A 169 0.71 6.13 -8.18
CA GLN A 169 1.50 6.65 -7.06
C GLN A 169 1.01 8.02 -6.59
N MET A 170 0.68 8.92 -7.51
CA MET A 170 0.12 10.24 -7.15
C MET A 170 -1.23 10.10 -6.44
N MET A 171 -2.11 9.26 -6.95
CA MET A 171 -3.45 9.04 -6.36
C MET A 171 -3.35 8.44 -4.95
N ILE A 172 -2.53 7.41 -4.75
CA ILE A 172 -2.39 6.78 -3.44
C ILE A 172 -1.68 7.71 -2.43
N ALA A 173 -0.72 8.51 -2.89
CA ALA A 173 -0.08 9.52 -2.06
C ALA A 173 -1.06 10.61 -1.63
N ALA A 174 -1.88 11.10 -2.56
CA ALA A 174 -2.91 12.10 -2.28
C ALA A 174 -3.93 11.58 -1.25
N THR A 175 -4.41 10.35 -1.43
CA THR A 175 -5.34 9.72 -0.48
C THR A 175 -4.69 9.51 0.89
N GLY A 176 -3.43 9.07 0.95
CA GLY A 176 -2.69 8.91 2.20
C GLY A 176 -2.57 10.21 3.00
N ILE A 177 -2.23 11.32 2.31
CA ILE A 177 -2.16 12.65 2.95
C ILE A 177 -3.53 13.10 3.46
N ALA A 178 -4.58 12.88 2.67
CA ALA A 178 -5.92 13.26 3.06
C ALA A 178 -6.42 12.46 4.28
N ILE A 179 -6.17 11.16 4.30
CA ILE A 179 -6.49 10.29 5.44
C ILE A 179 -5.72 10.77 6.69
N GLU A 180 -4.42 11.06 6.55
CA GLU A 180 -3.61 11.57 7.65
C GLU A 180 -4.16 12.89 8.19
N ALA A 181 -4.48 13.83 7.31
CA ALA A 181 -5.06 15.12 7.70
C ALA A 181 -6.45 14.98 8.34
N PHE A 182 -7.23 14.00 7.92
CA PHE A 182 -8.58 13.75 8.43
C PHE A 182 -8.57 13.06 9.80
N MET A 183 -7.75 12.03 9.96
CA MET A 183 -7.74 11.14 11.12
C MET A 183 -6.68 11.50 12.16
N SER A 184 -5.64 12.24 11.79
CA SER A 184 -4.65 12.66 12.78
C SER A 184 -5.18 13.82 13.59
N ASP A 185 -4.83 13.82 14.86
CA ASP A 185 -5.22 14.87 15.81
C ASP A 185 -4.57 16.23 15.54
N SER A 186 -3.62 16.28 14.63
CA SER A 186 -2.83 17.50 14.37
C SER A 186 -2.32 17.58 12.95
N PRO A 187 -3.00 18.30 12.05
CA PRO A 187 -2.36 18.71 10.81
C PRO A 187 -1.16 19.61 11.15
N VAL A 188 0.02 19.24 10.68
CA VAL A 188 1.25 20.01 10.88
C VAL A 188 1.45 20.92 9.68
N TYR A 189 1.60 22.23 9.93
CA TYR A 189 1.95 23.21 8.92
C TYR A 189 3.47 23.39 8.88
N GLU A 190 4.06 23.32 7.70
CA GLU A 190 5.53 23.47 7.55
C GLU A 190 5.96 24.93 7.40
N SER A 191 5.05 25.80 6.92
CA SER A 191 5.32 27.20 6.65
C SER A 191 4.10 28.08 6.89
N ILE A 192 4.34 29.39 6.99
CA ILE A 192 3.28 30.42 7.00
C ILE A 192 2.44 30.35 5.73
N ASP A 193 3.06 30.09 4.59
CA ASP A 193 2.34 29.98 3.32
C ASP A 193 1.30 28.87 3.36
N ASP A 194 1.58 27.76 4.05
CA ASP A 194 0.60 26.70 4.26
C ASP A 194 -0.61 27.18 5.06
N VAL A 195 -0.38 27.97 6.09
CA VAL A 195 -1.46 28.55 6.94
C VAL A 195 -2.28 29.55 6.13
N LEU A 196 -1.63 30.47 5.45
CA LEU A 196 -2.30 31.48 4.63
C LEU A 196 -3.06 30.85 3.46
N TYR A 197 -2.50 29.82 2.84
CA TYR A 197 -3.21 29.06 1.82
C TYR A 197 -4.48 28.39 2.40
N PHE A 198 -4.38 27.88 3.61
CA PHE A 198 -5.52 27.27 4.28
C PHE A 198 -6.61 28.30 4.60
N PHE A 199 -6.22 29.50 5.06
CA PHE A 199 -7.14 30.61 5.25
C PHE A 199 -7.81 31.03 3.93
N ASP A 200 -7.04 31.16 2.87
CA ASP A 200 -7.54 31.49 1.54
C ASP A 200 -8.57 30.46 1.03
N CYS A 201 -8.35 29.17 1.26
CA CYS A 201 -9.32 28.12 0.94
C CYS A 201 -10.65 28.26 1.70
N VAL A 202 -10.62 28.79 2.92
CA VAL A 202 -11.84 29.06 3.70
C VAL A 202 -12.56 30.29 3.17
N PHE A 203 -11.83 31.36 2.86
CA PHE A 203 -12.43 32.65 2.47
C PHE A 203 -12.86 32.70 1.01
N SER A 204 -12.22 31.94 0.14
CA SER A 204 -12.55 31.90 -1.30
C SER A 204 -13.78 31.07 -1.65
N ARG A 205 -14.42 30.45 -0.67
CA ARG A 205 -15.60 29.61 -0.89
C ARG A 205 -16.87 30.47 -0.92
N GLU A 206 -17.56 30.46 -2.04
CA GLU A 206 -18.79 31.25 -2.23
C GLU A 206 -20.02 30.62 -1.56
N GLU A 207 -20.10 29.29 -1.49
CA GLU A 207 -21.25 28.58 -0.91
C GLU A 207 -20.82 27.63 0.20
N TYR A 208 -21.48 27.75 1.36
CA TYR A 208 -21.37 26.82 2.46
C TYR A 208 -22.69 26.07 2.61
N LYS A 209 -22.61 24.75 2.55
CA LYS A 209 -23.78 23.89 2.68
C LYS A 209 -24.27 23.74 4.11
N TYR A 210 -23.41 24.07 5.07
CA TYR A 210 -23.65 23.85 6.48
C TYR A 210 -24.08 25.13 7.20
N ASN A 211 -25.08 25.00 8.06
CA ASN A 211 -25.48 26.09 8.95
C ASN A 211 -24.56 26.19 10.16
N TYR A 212 -23.68 27.18 10.16
CA TYR A 212 -22.72 27.40 11.26
C TYR A 212 -23.36 27.85 12.58
N SER A 213 -24.61 28.29 12.55
CA SER A 213 -25.32 28.76 13.76
C SER A 213 -25.52 27.66 14.81
N VAL A 214 -25.33 26.40 14.46
CA VAL A 214 -25.41 25.27 15.40
C VAL A 214 -24.09 24.99 16.12
N LEU A 215 -23.00 25.65 15.70
CA LEU A 215 -21.70 25.54 16.37
C LEU A 215 -21.50 26.68 17.36
N PRO A 216 -20.80 26.43 18.48
CA PRO A 216 -20.37 27.51 19.36
C PRO A 216 -19.55 28.57 18.58
N VAL A 217 -19.98 29.80 18.61
CA VAL A 217 -19.33 30.91 17.89
C VAL A 217 -17.99 31.22 18.51
N ILE A 218 -16.96 31.34 17.66
CA ILE A 218 -15.62 31.79 18.07
C ILE A 218 -15.43 33.24 17.64
N SER A 219 -15.40 34.15 18.61
CA SER A 219 -15.20 35.58 18.36
C SER A 219 -13.79 36.06 18.67
N ASP A 220 -13.03 35.35 19.51
CA ASP A 220 -11.65 35.70 19.83
C ASP A 220 -10.66 35.08 18.82
N TRP A 221 -10.11 35.95 17.96
CA TRP A 221 -9.10 35.58 16.99
C TRP A 221 -7.83 34.96 17.63
N ARG A 222 -7.53 35.27 18.91
CA ARG A 222 -6.34 34.71 19.58
C ARG A 222 -6.42 33.23 19.78
N ILE A 223 -7.59 32.71 20.11
CA ILE A 223 -7.85 31.26 20.23
C ILE A 223 -7.56 30.54 18.91
N VAL A 224 -7.98 31.16 17.79
CA VAL A 224 -7.72 30.64 16.46
C VAL A 224 -6.23 30.72 16.13
N ALA A 225 -5.55 31.84 16.42
CA ALA A 225 -4.13 32.02 16.18
C ALA A 225 -3.29 30.99 16.94
N GLU A 226 -3.53 30.79 18.22
CA GLU A 226 -2.85 29.81 19.04
C GLU A 226 -2.99 28.40 18.46
N ARG A 227 -4.19 28.06 18.01
CA ARG A 227 -4.46 26.76 17.37
C ARG A 227 -3.63 26.52 16.11
N TYR A 228 -3.43 27.53 15.26
CA TYR A 228 -2.61 27.41 14.05
C TYR A 228 -1.11 27.44 14.34
N ILE A 229 -0.69 28.32 15.28
CA ILE A 229 0.72 28.44 15.68
C ILE A 229 1.19 27.15 16.37
N SER A 230 0.38 26.57 17.26
CA SER A 230 0.72 25.31 17.95
C SER A 230 0.86 24.13 17.01
N LYS A 231 0.30 24.21 15.80
CA LYS A 231 0.37 23.17 14.77
C LYS A 231 1.47 23.39 13.73
N MET A 232 2.31 24.40 13.90
CA MET A 232 3.51 24.54 13.08
C MET A 232 4.51 23.43 13.43
N LYS A 233 5.27 22.96 12.45
CA LYS A 233 6.25 21.87 12.61
C LYS A 233 7.28 22.15 13.68
N VAL A 234 7.75 23.39 13.75
CA VAL A 234 8.67 23.88 14.78
C VAL A 234 8.19 25.24 15.28
N PRO A 235 7.22 25.28 16.20
CA PRO A 235 6.66 26.55 16.69
C PRO A 235 7.72 27.51 17.26
N SER A 236 8.78 26.96 17.86
CA SER A 236 9.89 27.73 18.45
C SER A 236 10.80 28.43 17.42
N GLU A 237 10.75 28.03 16.16
CA GLU A 237 11.53 28.65 15.06
C GLU A 237 10.76 29.74 14.32
N LEU A 238 9.49 29.97 14.68
CA LEU A 238 8.68 31.04 14.07
C LEU A 238 9.27 32.40 14.37
N LYS A 239 9.46 33.19 13.32
CA LYS A 239 9.86 34.57 13.44
C LYS A 239 8.67 35.39 13.96
N LEU A 240 8.94 36.45 14.70
CA LEU A 240 7.90 37.42 15.16
C LEU A 240 7.05 37.96 14.00
N ILE A 241 7.65 38.14 12.82
CA ILE A 241 6.94 38.57 11.62
C ILE A 241 5.92 37.55 11.17
N ASP A 242 6.23 36.28 11.27
CA ASP A 242 5.34 35.17 10.84
C ASP A 242 4.10 35.12 11.73
N ILE A 243 4.31 35.25 13.04
CA ILE A 243 3.22 35.31 14.02
C ILE A 243 2.35 36.56 13.74
N ALA A 244 2.98 37.71 13.52
CA ALA A 244 2.28 38.96 13.23
C ALA A 244 1.44 38.88 11.95
N ILE A 245 1.87 38.14 10.94
CA ILE A 245 1.09 37.91 9.70
C ILE A 245 -0.17 37.06 9.99
N ILE A 246 -0.06 35.97 10.74
CA ILE A 246 -1.21 35.13 11.14
C ILE A 246 -2.19 35.98 11.96
N GLU A 247 -1.70 36.69 12.99
CA GLU A 247 -2.53 37.50 13.83
C GLU A 247 -3.27 38.60 13.06
N ARG A 248 -2.58 39.28 12.12
CA ARG A 248 -3.17 40.31 11.31
C ARG A 248 -4.27 39.78 10.40
N ALA A 249 -4.04 38.63 9.76
CA ALA A 249 -5.03 37.98 8.93
C ALA A 249 -6.29 37.63 9.76
N LEU A 250 -6.12 37.10 10.97
CA LEU A 250 -7.24 36.70 11.82
C LEU A 250 -7.99 37.87 12.44
N LYS A 251 -7.30 38.98 12.79
CA LYS A 251 -7.93 40.22 13.28
C LYS A 251 -8.92 40.85 12.30
N ASN A 252 -8.75 40.57 11.01
CA ASN A 252 -9.61 41.08 9.95
C ASN A 252 -10.78 40.13 9.61
N CYS A 253 -10.87 38.99 10.29
CA CYS A 253 -11.92 38.01 10.06
C CYS A 253 -13.22 38.37 10.80
N THR A 254 -14.34 38.00 10.19
CA THR A 254 -15.64 37.99 10.88
C THR A 254 -15.70 36.81 11.86
N GLU A 255 -16.62 36.87 12.84
CA GLU A 255 -16.86 35.77 13.78
C GLU A 255 -17.19 34.46 13.04
N GLU A 256 -17.93 34.54 11.94
CA GLU A 256 -18.22 33.39 11.10
C GLU A 256 -16.93 32.78 10.49
N GLN A 257 -16.05 33.64 9.97
CA GLN A 257 -14.78 33.19 9.41
C GLN A 257 -13.86 32.59 10.49
N LEU A 258 -13.79 33.19 11.67
CA LEU A 258 -13.05 32.68 12.82
C LEU A 258 -13.60 31.30 13.26
N THR A 259 -14.92 31.17 13.37
CA THR A 259 -15.59 29.93 13.72
C THR A 259 -15.27 28.83 12.70
N ARG A 260 -15.35 29.16 11.43
CA ARG A 260 -14.99 28.22 10.34
C ARG A 260 -13.54 27.78 10.41
N LEU A 261 -12.61 28.70 10.61
CA LEU A 261 -11.18 28.40 10.75
C LEU A 261 -10.92 27.54 11.99
N TYR A 262 -11.58 27.82 13.09
CA TYR A 262 -11.43 27.07 14.33
C TYR A 262 -11.82 25.61 14.17
N TYR A 263 -13.00 25.32 13.62
CA TYR A 263 -13.50 23.97 13.45
C TYR A 263 -12.93 23.25 12.22
N LYS A 264 -12.39 23.98 11.26
CA LYS A 264 -11.81 23.42 10.05
C LYS A 264 -10.42 22.82 10.29
N ASN A 265 -10.29 21.89 11.19
CA ASN A 265 -8.98 21.39 11.53
C ASN A 265 -8.81 19.89 11.37
N ASN A 266 -9.65 19.11 12.00
CA ASN A 266 -9.63 17.66 11.95
C ASN A 266 -10.97 17.11 12.44
N LEU A 267 -11.13 15.80 12.30
CA LEU A 267 -12.33 15.09 12.72
C LEU A 267 -12.63 15.33 14.21
N TYR A 268 -11.63 15.27 15.07
CA TYR A 268 -11.82 15.36 16.54
C TYR A 268 -12.31 16.74 17.00
N ALA A 269 -11.93 17.81 16.30
CA ALA A 269 -12.31 19.16 16.70
C ALA A 269 -13.81 19.41 16.76
N PHE A 270 -14.59 18.71 15.94
CA PHE A 270 -16.04 18.86 15.93
C PHE A 270 -16.80 17.66 16.49
N LEU A 271 -16.14 16.52 16.72
CA LEU A 271 -16.76 15.39 17.41
C LEU A 271 -17.22 15.78 18.82
N ASP A 272 -16.52 16.72 19.46
CA ASP A 272 -16.88 17.27 20.78
C ASP A 272 -18.05 18.27 20.74
N THR A 273 -18.52 18.66 19.57
CA THR A 273 -19.67 19.57 19.50
C THR A 273 -20.95 18.86 19.94
N PRO A 274 -21.85 19.52 20.71
CA PRO A 274 -23.04 18.86 21.28
C PRO A 274 -23.92 18.17 20.24
N LEU A 275 -24.02 18.74 19.04
CA LEU A 275 -24.81 18.15 17.97
C LEU A 275 -24.21 16.82 17.47
N ILE A 276 -22.92 16.81 17.17
CA ILE A 276 -22.24 15.60 16.67
C ILE A 276 -22.19 14.52 17.74
N HIS A 277 -21.93 14.94 18.97
CA HIS A 277 -21.98 14.06 20.13
C HIS A 277 -23.36 13.38 20.28
N GLY A 278 -24.44 14.13 20.16
CA GLY A 278 -25.81 13.60 20.18
C GLY A 278 -26.08 12.61 19.06
N ILE A 279 -25.67 12.95 17.81
CA ILE A 279 -25.81 12.03 16.65
C ILE A 279 -25.05 10.72 16.87
N LEU A 280 -23.85 10.77 17.43
CA LEU A 280 -23.07 9.57 17.70
C LEU A 280 -23.75 8.70 18.78
N ILE A 281 -24.31 9.31 19.85
CA ILE A 281 -25.10 8.59 20.84
C ILE A 281 -26.32 7.90 20.19
N ASP A 282 -27.02 8.62 19.32
CA ASP A 282 -28.18 8.07 18.62
C ASP A 282 -27.80 6.88 17.72
N ILE A 283 -26.67 6.97 17.00
CA ILE A 283 -26.13 5.87 16.20
C ILE A 283 -25.94 4.62 17.08
N PHE A 284 -25.29 4.75 18.23
CA PHE A 284 -25.07 3.59 19.12
C PHE A 284 -26.39 3.06 19.68
N ASN A 285 -27.36 3.92 20.00
CA ASN A 285 -28.68 3.51 20.50
C ASN A 285 -29.53 2.77 19.47
N THR A 286 -29.19 2.82 18.17
CA THR A 286 -29.89 2.00 17.15
C THR A 286 -29.62 0.50 17.31
N ASN A 287 -28.55 0.12 17.99
CA ASN A 287 -28.07 -1.27 18.08
C ASN A 287 -27.86 -1.96 16.72
N THR A 288 -27.68 -1.19 15.67
CA THR A 288 -27.50 -1.69 14.31
C THR A 288 -26.13 -2.36 14.15
N ASN A 289 -26.11 -3.53 13.50
CA ASN A 289 -24.85 -4.20 13.19
C ASN A 289 -24.21 -3.57 11.93
N PHE A 290 -23.12 -2.81 12.11
CA PHE A 290 -22.45 -2.11 11.03
C PHE A 290 -21.10 -2.76 10.71
N LEU A 291 -21.11 -3.72 9.79
CA LEU A 291 -19.92 -4.52 9.43
C LEU A 291 -19.28 -4.12 8.09
N ASN A 292 -20.01 -3.47 7.20
CA ASN A 292 -19.52 -3.08 5.88
C ASN A 292 -19.58 -1.56 5.67
N PRO A 293 -18.47 -0.82 5.83
CA PRO A 293 -18.48 0.63 5.66
C PRO A 293 -18.71 1.08 4.21
N ASN A 294 -18.65 0.16 3.23
CA ASN A 294 -18.99 0.45 1.83
C ASN A 294 -20.51 0.37 1.57
N ASP A 295 -21.27 -0.16 2.51
CA ASP A 295 -22.72 -0.38 2.42
C ASP A 295 -23.36 -0.04 3.76
N ILE A 296 -23.74 1.22 3.93
CA ILE A 296 -24.25 1.77 5.19
C ILE A 296 -25.66 1.22 5.41
N PRO A 297 -25.95 0.61 6.58
CA PRO A 297 -27.29 0.16 6.92
C PRO A 297 -28.32 1.29 6.82
N PRO A 298 -29.53 1.03 6.30
CA PRO A 298 -30.57 2.06 6.10
C PRO A 298 -30.89 2.84 7.38
N GLU A 299 -30.85 2.18 8.54
CA GLU A 299 -31.13 2.76 9.87
C GLU A 299 -30.09 3.80 10.27
N LEU A 300 -28.87 3.69 9.74
CA LEU A 300 -27.77 4.62 10.01
C LEU A 300 -27.60 5.69 8.94
N GLN A 301 -28.28 5.56 7.77
CA GLN A 301 -28.02 6.40 6.60
C GLN A 301 -28.17 7.89 6.91
N THR A 302 -29.27 8.28 7.56
CA THR A 302 -29.53 9.70 7.89
C THR A 302 -28.47 10.28 8.82
N TYR A 303 -28.10 9.55 9.87
CA TYR A 303 -27.07 9.99 10.81
C TYR A 303 -25.70 10.12 10.13
N MET A 304 -25.32 9.12 9.32
CA MET A 304 -24.08 9.11 8.58
C MET A 304 -24.02 10.23 7.52
N ASP A 305 -25.14 10.61 6.94
CA ASP A 305 -25.20 11.73 5.99
C ASP A 305 -25.01 13.06 6.71
N VAL A 306 -25.56 13.24 7.90
CA VAL A 306 -25.30 14.44 8.73
C VAL A 306 -23.84 14.50 9.12
N LEU A 307 -23.27 13.40 9.66
CA LEU A 307 -21.84 13.33 9.99
C LEU A 307 -20.96 13.63 8.77
N TRP A 308 -21.33 13.11 7.60
CA TRP A 308 -20.59 13.37 6.37
C TRP A 308 -20.64 14.83 5.94
N ASN A 309 -21.82 15.47 5.99
CA ASN A 309 -21.96 16.89 5.64
C ASN A 309 -21.07 17.77 6.47
N TYR A 310 -20.95 17.46 7.79
CA TYR A 310 -20.00 18.11 8.67
C TYR A 310 -18.56 17.84 8.25
N ALA A 311 -18.19 16.58 8.10
CA ALA A 311 -16.83 16.19 7.73
C ALA A 311 -16.43 16.79 6.38
N GLU A 312 -17.32 16.82 5.41
CA GLU A 312 -17.09 17.43 4.11
C GLU A 312 -16.81 18.93 4.24
N GLU A 313 -17.64 19.63 5.00
CA GLU A 313 -17.57 21.09 5.18
C GLU A 313 -16.30 21.51 5.92
N PHE A 314 -16.00 20.86 7.04
CA PHE A 314 -14.98 21.34 7.99
C PHE A 314 -13.62 20.69 7.79
N VAL A 315 -13.56 19.47 7.28
CA VAL A 315 -12.32 18.69 7.27
C VAL A 315 -11.81 18.46 5.86
N VAL A 316 -12.70 18.05 4.94
CA VAL A 316 -12.30 17.55 3.60
C VAL A 316 -11.94 18.69 2.65
N TRP A 317 -12.44 19.89 2.87
CA TRP A 317 -12.24 21.01 1.98
C TRP A 317 -10.80 21.52 2.01
N ASN A 318 -9.93 20.91 1.22
CA ASN A 318 -8.57 21.34 1.02
C ASN A 318 -8.12 21.05 -0.41
N HIS A 319 -7.43 22.00 -1.06
CA HIS A 319 -7.22 21.98 -2.51
C HIS A 319 -5.80 21.71 -2.97
N ASN A 320 -4.79 21.78 -2.11
CA ASN A 320 -3.42 21.72 -2.60
C ASN A 320 -2.82 20.31 -2.45
N TRP A 321 -3.00 19.51 -3.50
CA TRP A 321 -2.54 18.12 -3.56
C TRP A 321 -1.08 17.97 -3.96
N THR A 322 -0.63 18.77 -4.95
CA THR A 322 0.67 18.57 -5.60
C THR A 322 1.84 18.85 -4.67
N GLU A 323 1.76 19.84 -3.83
CA GLU A 323 2.82 20.17 -2.90
C GLU A 323 2.87 19.18 -1.73
N ARG A 324 1.71 18.81 -1.19
CA ARG A 324 1.61 17.84 -0.09
C ARG A 324 2.04 16.43 -0.49
N ILE A 325 1.80 16.00 -1.72
CA ILE A 325 2.25 14.70 -2.23
C ILE A 325 3.77 14.55 -2.10
N ARG A 326 4.54 15.61 -2.36
CA ARG A 326 6.01 15.58 -2.22
C ARG A 326 6.45 15.39 -0.77
N ARG A 327 5.65 15.84 0.19
CA ARG A 327 5.94 15.77 1.63
C ARG A 327 5.55 14.43 2.27
N LEU A 328 4.78 13.58 1.61
CA LEU A 328 4.32 12.30 2.17
C LEU A 328 5.47 11.42 2.68
N ALA A 329 6.61 11.44 2.00
CA ALA A 329 7.77 10.62 2.37
C ALA A 329 8.49 11.11 3.65
N THR A 330 8.39 12.41 3.97
CA THR A 330 9.06 13.06 5.10
C THR A 330 8.11 13.46 6.22
N GLN A 331 6.81 13.38 5.98
CA GLN A 331 5.79 13.73 6.97
C GLN A 331 5.73 12.66 8.07
N GLU A 332 5.74 13.10 9.33
CA GLU A 332 5.38 12.23 10.45
C GLU A 332 3.92 11.82 10.33
N ARG A 333 3.67 10.51 10.37
CA ARG A 333 2.32 9.95 10.19
C ARG A 333 1.90 9.21 11.45
N ARG A 334 0.67 9.48 11.89
CA ARG A 334 0.05 8.87 13.07
C ARG A 334 -1.14 7.97 12.72
N ALA A 335 -1.86 8.33 11.65
CA ALA A 335 -3.03 7.62 11.19
C ALA A 335 -2.70 6.65 10.04
N VAL A 336 -1.91 7.05 9.04
CA VAL A 336 -1.53 6.19 7.92
C VAL A 336 -0.26 5.43 8.26
N ILE A 337 -0.40 4.21 8.74
CA ILE A 337 0.71 3.36 9.17
C ILE A 337 1.45 2.69 8.01
N GLY A 338 0.80 2.52 6.87
CA GLY A 338 1.40 1.91 5.69
C GLY A 338 0.67 2.25 4.41
N VAL A 339 1.43 2.19 3.30
CA VAL A 339 0.91 2.34 1.94
C VAL A 339 1.48 1.20 1.09
N ASP A 340 0.61 0.45 0.42
CA ASP A 340 1.04 -0.63 -0.47
C ASP A 340 0.30 -0.55 -1.80
N THR A 341 1.02 -0.17 -2.85
CA THR A 341 0.60 -0.13 -4.26
C THR A 341 -0.69 0.68 -4.51
N ASP A 342 -1.84 0.21 -4.05
CA ASP A 342 -3.19 0.76 -4.28
C ASP A 342 -4.04 0.83 -3.01
N SER A 343 -3.43 0.67 -1.84
CA SER A 343 -4.11 0.68 -0.55
C SER A 343 -3.40 1.51 0.51
N ASN A 344 -4.19 2.14 1.39
CA ASN A 344 -3.73 2.78 2.61
C ASN A 344 -4.15 1.92 3.81
N MET A 345 -3.26 1.77 4.78
CA MET A 345 -3.50 1.09 6.04
C MET A 345 -3.62 2.13 7.14
N VAL A 346 -4.80 2.19 7.74
CA VAL A 346 -5.17 3.26 8.67
C VAL A 346 -5.29 2.73 10.08
N HIS A 347 -4.67 3.42 11.04
CA HIS A 347 -4.75 3.13 12.46
C HIS A 347 -6.00 3.82 13.03
N LEU A 348 -7.03 3.06 13.33
CA LEU A 348 -8.32 3.55 13.80
C LEU A 348 -8.47 3.55 15.33
N GLN A 349 -7.54 2.92 16.07
CA GLN A 349 -7.67 2.75 17.52
C GLN A 349 -7.89 4.08 18.26
N PRO A 350 -7.18 5.19 17.94
CA PRO A 350 -7.43 6.47 18.64
C PRO A 350 -8.86 6.96 18.50
N PHE A 351 -9.50 6.71 17.35
CA PHE A 351 -10.91 7.06 17.15
C PHE A 351 -11.85 6.16 17.94
N VAL A 352 -11.55 4.86 17.99
CA VAL A 352 -12.31 3.90 18.80
C VAL A 352 -12.21 4.25 20.29
N ASP A 353 -11.01 4.55 20.78
CA ASP A 353 -10.78 4.95 22.18
C ASP A 353 -11.51 6.26 22.53
N TYR A 354 -11.54 7.21 21.60
CA TYR A 354 -12.32 8.45 21.77
C TYR A 354 -13.81 8.12 21.92
N LEU A 355 -14.39 7.28 21.08
CA LEU A 355 -15.81 6.91 21.18
C LEU A 355 -16.09 6.07 22.44
N GLU A 356 -15.17 5.20 22.84
CA GLU A 356 -15.29 4.43 24.09
C GLU A 356 -15.39 5.35 25.29
N THR A 357 -14.53 6.37 25.36
CA THR A 357 -14.47 7.25 26.53
C THR A 357 -15.54 8.34 26.56
N SER A 358 -16.04 8.77 25.39
CA SER A 358 -16.94 9.93 25.31
C SER A 358 -18.37 9.57 24.88
N ILE A 359 -18.59 8.47 24.16
CA ILE A 359 -19.88 8.16 23.55
C ILE A 359 -20.53 6.92 24.14
N TRP A 360 -19.77 5.80 24.27
CA TRP A 360 -20.38 4.51 24.63
C TRP A 360 -21.10 4.52 25.97
N TYR A 361 -20.58 5.28 26.94
CA TYR A 361 -21.19 5.44 28.26
C TYR A 361 -22.42 6.34 28.28
N CYS A 362 -22.58 7.17 27.24
CA CYS A 362 -23.72 8.06 27.08
C CYS A 362 -24.88 7.42 26.32
N ALA A 363 -24.63 6.29 25.64
CA ALA A 363 -25.63 5.57 24.87
C ALA A 363 -26.41 4.60 25.78
N GLU A 364 -27.37 5.11 26.53
CA GLU A 364 -28.10 4.39 27.57
C GLU A 364 -28.91 3.16 27.07
N TYR A 365 -29.37 3.21 25.82
CA TYR A 365 -30.16 2.14 25.21
C TYR A 365 -29.32 1.14 24.43
N ASN A 366 -28.00 1.27 24.47
CA ASN A 366 -27.11 0.38 23.73
C ASN A 366 -26.91 -0.96 24.44
N THR A 367 -27.24 -2.07 23.78
CA THR A 367 -27.10 -3.46 24.28
C THR A 367 -25.98 -4.23 23.59
N GLN A 368 -25.24 -3.59 22.67
CA GLN A 368 -24.13 -4.21 21.94
C GLN A 368 -22.99 -4.61 22.87
N THR A 369 -22.35 -5.72 22.54
CA THR A 369 -21.09 -6.16 23.16
C THR A 369 -19.97 -5.16 22.88
N ARG A 370 -18.89 -5.22 23.67
CA ARG A 370 -17.70 -4.40 23.44
C ARG A 370 -17.17 -4.56 22.00
N GLN A 371 -17.10 -5.78 21.50
CA GLN A 371 -16.62 -6.07 20.15
C GLN A 371 -17.51 -5.46 19.06
N GLU A 372 -18.82 -5.52 19.22
CA GLU A 372 -19.77 -4.89 18.29
C GLU A 372 -19.62 -3.37 18.30
N LYS A 373 -19.41 -2.75 19.46
CA LYS A 373 -19.12 -1.32 19.58
C LYS A 373 -17.79 -0.93 18.91
N GLU A 374 -16.74 -1.75 19.07
CA GLU A 374 -15.47 -1.56 18.38
C GLU A 374 -15.65 -1.62 16.86
N PHE A 375 -16.41 -2.59 16.34
CA PHE A 375 -16.72 -2.70 14.93
C PHE A 375 -17.52 -1.51 14.41
N MET A 376 -18.57 -1.11 15.15
CA MET A 376 -19.36 0.08 14.84
C MET A 376 -18.47 1.31 14.74
N SER A 377 -17.64 1.57 15.76
CA SER A 377 -16.73 2.71 15.82
C SER A 377 -15.77 2.75 14.63
N ALA A 378 -15.08 1.64 14.36
CA ALA A 378 -14.15 1.53 13.25
C ALA A 378 -14.84 1.74 11.89
N ASN A 379 -16.05 1.22 11.73
CA ASN A 379 -16.78 1.33 10.46
C ASN A 379 -17.43 2.69 10.26
N ILE A 380 -17.82 3.42 11.30
CA ILE A 380 -18.19 4.84 11.20
C ILE A 380 -17.03 5.65 10.61
N ALA A 381 -15.84 5.56 11.21
CA ALA A 381 -14.65 6.26 10.69
C ALA A 381 -14.34 5.86 9.24
N THR A 382 -14.38 4.56 8.94
CA THR A 382 -14.06 4.04 7.61
C THR A 382 -15.09 4.46 6.56
N ALA A 383 -16.37 4.55 6.90
CA ALA A 383 -17.42 5.03 6.00
C ALA A 383 -17.20 6.52 5.65
N LEU A 384 -16.87 7.36 6.63
CA LEU A 384 -16.52 8.76 6.41
C LEU A 384 -15.26 8.88 5.54
N LEU A 385 -14.23 8.08 5.81
CA LEU A 385 -13.00 8.02 5.00
C LEU A 385 -13.29 7.60 3.55
N THR A 386 -14.15 6.63 3.34
CA THR A 386 -14.52 6.16 2.00
C THR A 386 -15.20 7.27 1.20
N LYS A 387 -16.13 8.01 1.81
CA LYS A 387 -16.77 9.19 1.19
C LYS A 387 -15.76 10.31 0.89
N MET A 388 -14.85 10.59 1.83
CA MET A 388 -13.78 11.57 1.66
C MET A 388 -12.86 11.23 0.49
N ILE A 389 -12.38 9.98 0.44
CA ILE A 389 -11.50 9.50 -0.63
C ILE A 389 -12.21 9.59 -1.98
N ARG A 390 -13.49 9.22 -2.03
CA ARG A 390 -14.28 9.33 -3.24
C ARG A 390 -14.33 10.78 -3.76
N LYS A 391 -14.67 11.72 -2.89
CA LYS A 391 -14.72 13.16 -3.23
C LYS A 391 -13.38 13.67 -3.74
N LEU A 392 -12.30 13.20 -3.11
CA LEU A 392 -10.94 13.51 -3.48
C LEU A 392 -10.58 13.03 -4.89
N LEU A 393 -10.86 11.75 -5.16
CA LEU A 393 -10.58 11.13 -6.44
C LEU A 393 -11.40 11.75 -7.56
N ASP A 394 -12.67 12.11 -7.30
CA ASP A 394 -13.52 12.83 -8.25
C ASP A 394 -12.92 14.17 -8.65
N ARG A 395 -12.44 14.96 -7.69
CA ARG A 395 -11.75 16.22 -7.96
C ARG A 395 -10.44 16.04 -8.72
N HIS A 396 -9.64 15.05 -8.31
CA HIS A 396 -8.38 14.77 -9.00
C HIS A 396 -8.61 14.38 -10.46
N THR A 397 -9.59 13.52 -10.71
CA THR A 397 -9.95 13.11 -12.08
C THR A 397 -10.50 14.26 -12.92
N GLU A 398 -11.32 15.14 -12.33
CA GLU A 398 -11.80 16.38 -12.96
C GLU A 398 -10.64 17.30 -13.36
N GLN A 399 -9.69 17.56 -12.43
CA GLN A 399 -8.50 18.36 -12.71
C GLN A 399 -7.61 17.73 -13.78
N CYS A 400 -7.61 16.41 -13.91
CA CYS A 400 -6.91 15.67 -14.96
C CYS A 400 -7.68 15.57 -16.27
N ASN A 401 -8.83 16.25 -16.41
CA ASN A 401 -9.72 16.23 -17.57
C ASN A 401 -10.27 14.83 -17.92
N VAL A 402 -10.42 13.94 -16.93
CA VAL A 402 -11.05 12.63 -17.08
C VAL A 402 -12.58 12.83 -17.10
N LEU A 403 -13.29 12.13 -18.00
CA LEU A 403 -14.74 12.22 -18.07
C LEU A 403 -15.39 11.63 -16.79
N PRO A 404 -16.46 12.24 -16.27
CA PRO A 404 -17.12 11.79 -15.04
C PRO A 404 -17.56 10.31 -15.08
N GLU A 405 -18.06 9.85 -16.23
CA GLU A 405 -18.46 8.45 -16.43
C GLU A 405 -17.29 7.46 -16.35
N GLU A 406 -16.07 7.90 -16.63
CA GLU A 406 -14.86 7.10 -16.53
C GLU A 406 -14.23 7.24 -15.13
N ALA A 407 -14.35 8.41 -14.52
CA ALA A 407 -13.93 8.68 -13.16
C ALA A 407 -14.64 7.79 -12.13
N ALA A 408 -15.89 7.40 -12.41
CA ALA A 408 -16.68 6.51 -11.56
C ALA A 408 -16.03 5.15 -11.29
N ASP A 409 -15.16 4.68 -12.18
CA ASP A 409 -14.40 3.44 -12.01
C ASP A 409 -13.16 3.59 -11.11
N ILE A 410 -12.76 4.83 -10.81
CA ILE A 410 -11.61 5.14 -9.96
C ILE A 410 -12.13 5.36 -8.54
N ASN A 411 -12.10 4.32 -7.72
CA ASN A 411 -12.53 4.39 -6.33
C ASN A 411 -11.63 3.53 -5.43
N MET A 412 -11.67 3.83 -4.14
CA MET A 412 -11.04 3.04 -3.10
C MET A 412 -12.13 2.57 -2.15
N LYS A 413 -12.12 1.27 -1.83
CA LYS A 413 -13.08 0.62 -0.94
C LYS A 413 -12.37 0.03 0.26
N ASN A 414 -13.06 -0.05 1.38
CA ASN A 414 -12.58 -0.87 2.49
C ASN A 414 -12.66 -2.35 2.13
N GLU A 415 -11.56 -3.07 2.32
CA GLU A 415 -11.49 -4.52 2.12
C GLU A 415 -11.37 -5.28 3.45
N PHE A 416 -10.66 -4.71 4.44
CA PHE A 416 -10.32 -5.40 5.66
C PHE A 416 -10.44 -4.51 6.91
N LEU A 417 -10.85 -5.13 8.00
CA LEU A 417 -10.59 -4.64 9.36
C LEU A 417 -9.68 -5.64 10.07
N TRP A 418 -8.57 -5.14 10.63
CA TRP A 418 -7.56 -5.92 11.33
C TRP A 418 -7.51 -5.58 12.81
N SER A 419 -7.35 -6.59 13.68
CA SER A 419 -7.11 -6.34 15.11
C SER A 419 -5.65 -6.09 15.42
N ARG A 420 -4.74 -6.67 14.63
CA ARG A 420 -3.29 -6.55 14.84
C ARG A 420 -2.55 -6.62 13.52
N CYS A 421 -1.49 -5.83 13.42
CA CYS A 421 -0.57 -5.85 12.29
C CYS A 421 0.87 -5.88 12.80
N LEU A 422 1.70 -6.74 12.24
CA LEU A 422 3.14 -6.79 12.45
C LEU A 422 3.84 -6.43 11.16
N TRP A 423 4.62 -5.36 11.19
CA TRP A 423 5.47 -4.91 10.09
C TRP A 423 6.91 -5.36 10.30
N THR A 424 7.58 -5.70 9.21
CA THR A 424 9.02 -5.94 9.24
C THR A 424 9.77 -4.75 8.64
N PRO A 425 11.08 -4.60 8.93
CA PRO A 425 11.91 -3.57 8.30
C PRO A 425 12.00 -3.72 6.76
N VAL A 426 11.65 -4.88 6.24
CA VAL A 426 11.69 -5.17 4.80
C VAL A 426 10.39 -4.72 4.17
N LYS A 427 10.47 -3.87 3.14
CA LYS A 427 9.31 -3.37 2.39
C LYS A 427 8.41 -4.50 1.91
N LYS A 428 7.08 -4.31 2.00
CA LYS A 428 6.06 -5.26 1.56
C LYS A 428 6.06 -6.61 2.31
N ARG A 429 6.59 -6.64 3.54
CA ARG A 429 6.52 -7.80 4.43
C ARG A 429 5.79 -7.44 5.70
N TYR A 430 4.57 -7.94 5.82
CA TYR A 430 3.71 -7.73 6.98
C TYR A 430 2.77 -8.91 7.21
N VAL A 431 2.28 -9.02 8.43
CA VAL A 431 1.31 -10.03 8.84
C VAL A 431 0.18 -9.32 9.58
N THR A 432 -1.08 -9.70 9.30
CA THR A 432 -2.25 -9.13 9.94
C THR A 432 -3.22 -10.21 10.40
N LYS A 433 -3.88 -9.97 11.54
CA LYS A 433 -5.04 -10.74 11.99
C LYS A 433 -6.30 -10.06 11.48
N VAL A 434 -7.02 -10.74 10.59
CA VAL A 434 -8.24 -10.24 9.95
C VAL A 434 -9.45 -10.50 10.84
N LEU A 435 -10.20 -9.44 11.15
CA LEU A 435 -11.48 -9.53 11.88
C LEU A 435 -12.67 -9.52 10.91
N ILE A 436 -12.63 -8.60 9.94
CA ILE A 436 -13.68 -8.45 8.94
C ILE A 436 -13.01 -8.39 7.57
N LYS A 437 -13.58 -9.08 6.60
CA LYS A 437 -13.22 -9.02 5.19
C LYS A 437 -14.47 -8.75 4.35
N GLU A 438 -14.49 -7.64 3.62
CA GLU A 438 -15.62 -7.25 2.75
C GLU A 438 -16.99 -7.36 3.46
N GLY A 439 -17.07 -6.87 4.72
CA GLY A 439 -18.29 -6.89 5.53
C GLY A 439 -18.65 -8.23 6.20
N LYS A 440 -17.79 -9.25 6.07
CA LYS A 440 -18.01 -10.57 6.71
C LYS A 440 -17.04 -10.77 7.86
N ILE A 441 -17.55 -11.11 9.04
CA ILE A 441 -16.74 -11.50 10.20
C ILE A 441 -15.99 -12.78 9.86
N ILE A 442 -14.70 -12.79 10.15
CA ILE A 442 -13.83 -13.95 9.92
C ILE A 442 -13.83 -14.81 11.20
N PRO A 443 -14.31 -16.06 11.12
CA PRO A 443 -14.31 -16.95 12.27
C PRO A 443 -12.88 -17.24 12.75
N GLU A 444 -12.71 -17.31 14.07
CA GLU A 444 -11.45 -17.72 14.68
C GLU A 444 -11.09 -19.16 14.28
N GLY A 445 -9.83 -19.40 13.95
CA GLY A 445 -9.36 -20.69 13.45
C GLY A 445 -9.57 -20.91 11.95
N SER A 446 -10.18 -19.98 11.24
CA SER A 446 -10.32 -20.09 9.78
C SER A 446 -8.99 -19.84 9.05
N LYS A 447 -8.81 -20.45 7.88
CA LYS A 447 -7.60 -20.27 7.06
C LYS A 447 -7.33 -18.83 6.60
N ILE A 448 -8.34 -17.97 6.64
CA ILE A 448 -8.30 -16.59 6.23
C ILE A 448 -8.18 -15.60 7.41
N GLU A 449 -8.13 -16.11 8.65
CA GLU A 449 -7.91 -15.28 9.85
C GLU A 449 -6.55 -14.56 9.78
N LEU A 450 -5.56 -15.17 9.15
CA LEU A 450 -4.21 -14.64 9.03
C LEU A 450 -3.90 -14.24 7.58
N ASP A 451 -3.65 -12.96 7.32
CA ASP A 451 -3.14 -12.49 6.04
C ASP A 451 -1.63 -12.21 6.15
N ILE A 452 -0.84 -12.92 5.33
CA ILE A 452 0.62 -12.85 5.33
C ILE A 452 1.08 -12.40 3.95
N LYS A 453 1.80 -11.28 3.88
CA LYS A 453 2.31 -10.69 2.65
C LYS A 453 3.84 -10.68 2.61
N GLY A 454 4.40 -11.01 1.46
CA GLY A 454 5.81 -10.82 1.14
C GLY A 454 6.79 -11.83 1.74
N PHE A 455 6.34 -12.79 2.54
CA PHE A 455 7.20 -13.82 3.14
C PHE A 455 7.40 -15.02 2.21
N ASP A 456 8.62 -15.59 2.23
CA ASP A 456 8.98 -16.69 1.33
C ASP A 456 8.24 -17.98 1.65
N PHE A 457 7.88 -18.23 2.91
CA PHE A 457 7.09 -19.40 3.29
C PHE A 457 5.63 -19.36 2.76
N LYS A 458 5.14 -18.23 2.27
CA LYS A 458 3.89 -18.14 1.51
C LYS A 458 4.09 -18.40 0.01
N LYS A 459 5.33 -18.41 -0.46
CA LYS A 459 5.65 -18.75 -1.86
C LYS A 459 5.71 -20.27 -2.03
N ALA A 460 5.47 -20.73 -3.23
CA ALA A 460 5.52 -22.16 -3.56
C ALA A 460 6.91 -22.82 -3.34
N ALA A 461 7.91 -22.07 -2.92
CA ALA A 461 9.28 -22.54 -2.75
C ALA A 461 9.52 -23.25 -1.39
N VAL A 462 8.71 -22.96 -0.36
CA VAL A 462 8.81 -23.63 0.95
C VAL A 462 7.78 -24.74 1.01
N ASN A 463 8.12 -25.85 1.67
CA ASN A 463 7.19 -26.95 1.85
C ASN A 463 5.94 -26.48 2.61
N LYS A 464 4.77 -26.96 2.19
CA LYS A 464 3.49 -26.50 2.75
C LYS A 464 3.37 -26.83 4.24
N SER A 465 3.85 -28.00 4.68
CA SER A 465 3.82 -28.39 6.09
C SER A 465 4.57 -27.40 6.97
N ILE A 466 5.79 -27.02 6.58
CA ILE A 466 6.59 -26.03 7.31
C ILE A 466 5.93 -24.64 7.26
N ALA A 467 5.41 -24.25 6.09
CA ALA A 467 4.71 -22.97 5.94
C ALA A 467 3.49 -22.86 6.86
N ASP A 468 2.70 -23.93 6.98
CA ASP A 468 1.52 -23.98 7.85
C ASP A 468 1.93 -23.94 9.35
N LYS A 469 3.03 -24.63 9.74
CA LYS A 469 3.58 -24.56 11.10
C LYS A 469 4.06 -23.14 11.45
N LEU A 470 4.80 -22.49 10.54
CA LEU A 470 5.24 -21.11 10.73
C LEU A 470 4.07 -20.12 10.84
N ALA A 471 3.04 -20.29 10.02
CA ALA A 471 1.83 -19.50 10.09
C ALA A 471 1.09 -19.71 11.43
N ASN A 472 1.06 -20.93 11.93
CA ASN A 472 0.45 -21.26 13.22
C ASN A 472 1.23 -20.65 14.41
N ILE A 473 2.56 -20.67 14.37
CA ILE A 473 3.41 -19.96 15.37
C ILE A 473 3.06 -18.47 15.40
N ILE A 474 2.95 -17.84 14.23
CA ILE A 474 2.57 -16.44 14.13
C ILE A 474 1.18 -16.20 14.73
N LEU A 475 0.21 -17.02 14.37
CA LEU A 475 -1.17 -16.85 14.82
C LEU A 475 -1.29 -16.99 16.35
N ILE A 476 -0.76 -18.07 16.90
CA ILE A 476 -0.93 -18.42 18.33
C ILE A 476 -0.08 -17.53 19.23
N HIS A 477 1.16 -17.23 18.85
CA HIS A 477 2.11 -16.58 19.76
C HIS A 477 2.31 -15.09 19.49
N ILE A 478 1.87 -14.57 18.33
CA ILE A 478 2.06 -13.16 17.97
C ILE A 478 0.72 -12.45 17.79
N MET A 479 -0.23 -13.05 17.07
CA MET A 479 -1.45 -12.35 16.68
C MET A 479 -2.60 -12.45 17.68
N ARG A 480 -2.71 -13.53 18.45
CA ARG A 480 -3.80 -13.74 19.42
C ARG A 480 -3.49 -13.17 20.82
N PRO A 481 -2.30 -13.35 21.41
CA PRO A 481 -2.06 -12.92 22.79
C PRO A 481 -2.03 -11.40 22.92
N GLU A 482 -2.53 -10.85 24.02
CA GLU A 482 -2.36 -9.44 24.37
C GLU A 482 -0.87 -9.07 24.48
N LYS A 483 -0.11 -9.90 25.21
CA LYS A 483 1.34 -9.77 25.39
C LYS A 483 2.08 -10.90 24.70
N ILE A 484 3.05 -10.53 23.88
CA ILE A 484 3.88 -11.50 23.15
C ILE A 484 4.93 -12.06 24.10
N ASN A 485 5.02 -13.39 24.17
CA ASN A 485 6.06 -14.09 24.90
C ASN A 485 7.11 -14.63 23.92
N ILE A 486 8.25 -13.96 23.86
CA ILE A 486 9.37 -14.30 22.94
C ILE A 486 9.90 -15.73 23.22
N SER A 487 10.00 -16.13 24.47
CA SER A 487 10.51 -17.46 24.82
C SER A 487 9.63 -18.59 24.28
N ASN A 488 8.32 -18.42 24.22
CA ASN A 488 7.44 -19.41 23.60
C ASN A 488 7.67 -19.52 22.10
N ILE A 489 7.81 -18.39 21.41
CA ILE A 489 8.11 -18.35 19.97
C ILE A 489 9.44 -19.08 19.69
N LEU A 490 10.47 -18.78 20.46
CA LEU A 490 11.80 -19.38 20.29
C LEU A 490 11.77 -20.89 20.56
N ARG A 491 10.98 -21.36 21.53
CA ARG A 491 10.80 -22.79 21.81
C ARG A 491 10.15 -23.52 20.64
N GLU A 492 9.10 -22.95 20.06
CA GLU A 492 8.43 -23.54 18.89
C GLU A 492 9.36 -23.57 17.65
N LEU A 493 10.14 -22.50 17.42
CA LEU A 493 11.11 -22.47 16.35
C LEU A 493 12.25 -23.48 16.55
N ASP A 494 12.73 -23.68 17.77
CA ASP A 494 13.74 -24.70 18.11
C ASP A 494 13.19 -26.13 17.90
N ALA A 495 11.94 -26.37 18.28
CA ALA A 495 11.28 -27.64 18.02
C ALA A 495 11.16 -27.93 16.52
N LEU A 496 10.76 -26.94 15.73
CA LEU A 496 10.66 -27.04 14.28
C LEU A 496 12.03 -27.24 13.62
N GLU A 497 13.08 -26.58 14.12
CA GLU A 497 14.45 -26.78 13.66
C GLU A 497 14.90 -28.22 13.87
N LYS A 498 14.67 -28.79 15.05
CA LYS A 498 14.99 -30.18 15.39
C LYS A 498 14.23 -31.17 14.51
N GLU A 499 12.95 -30.91 14.27
CA GLU A 499 12.12 -31.71 13.39
C GLU A 499 12.67 -31.73 11.94
N ILE A 500 13.05 -30.57 11.40
CA ILE A 500 13.67 -30.48 10.07
C ILE A 500 14.98 -31.30 10.03
N ILE A 501 15.84 -31.17 11.04
CA ILE A 501 17.09 -31.92 11.11
C ILE A 501 16.82 -33.44 11.14
N GLN A 502 15.83 -33.87 11.91
CA GLN A 502 15.44 -35.26 11.98
C GLN A 502 14.90 -35.75 10.61
N SER A 503 14.05 -34.98 9.94
CA SER A 503 13.55 -35.31 8.61
C SER A 503 14.67 -35.41 7.57
N VAL A 504 15.70 -34.52 7.65
CA VAL A 504 16.90 -34.61 6.79
C VAL A 504 17.62 -35.93 7.00
N THR A 505 17.84 -36.35 8.26
CA THR A 505 18.59 -37.55 8.59
C THR A 505 17.83 -38.82 8.26
N SER A 506 16.50 -38.85 8.33
CA SER A 506 15.64 -39.98 7.98
C SER A 506 15.32 -40.08 6.49
N GLY A 507 15.67 -39.05 5.71
CA GLY A 507 15.38 -39.02 4.27
C GLY A 507 13.93 -38.67 3.94
N GLU A 508 13.19 -38.09 4.88
CA GLU A 508 11.85 -37.53 4.64
C GLU A 508 11.91 -36.33 3.71
N ARG A 509 10.74 -35.84 3.19
CA ARG A 509 10.69 -34.78 2.19
C ARG A 509 10.09 -33.46 2.71
N ASP A 510 9.67 -33.41 3.97
CA ASP A 510 8.91 -32.28 4.53
C ASP A 510 9.69 -30.96 4.57
N TYR A 511 11.02 -31.03 4.44
CA TYR A 511 11.93 -29.89 4.41
C TYR A 511 12.35 -29.47 2.99
N CYS A 512 12.00 -30.26 1.97
CA CYS A 512 12.42 -30.01 0.60
C CYS A 512 11.78 -28.71 0.06
N LEU A 513 12.57 -28.00 -0.74
CA LEU A 513 12.03 -26.84 -1.47
C LEU A 513 11.18 -27.32 -2.64
N ARG A 514 10.11 -26.60 -2.95
CA ARG A 514 9.31 -26.88 -4.14
C ARG A 514 9.68 -25.92 -5.26
N MET A 515 10.17 -26.46 -6.37
CA MET A 515 10.63 -25.68 -7.52
C MET A 515 9.87 -26.04 -8.80
N SER A 516 9.53 -25.01 -9.60
CA SER A 516 8.97 -25.21 -10.95
C SER A 516 10.11 -25.38 -11.93
N CYS A 517 10.11 -26.48 -12.68
CA CYS A 517 10.99 -26.71 -13.80
C CYS A 517 10.18 -26.59 -15.10
N LYS A 518 10.54 -25.61 -15.92
CA LYS A 518 10.03 -25.45 -17.29
C LYS A 518 11.01 -26.11 -18.25
N GLU A 519 10.61 -26.24 -19.53
CA GLU A 519 11.55 -26.70 -20.57
C GLU A 519 12.80 -25.80 -20.62
N PRO A 520 14.01 -26.34 -20.82
CA PRO A 520 15.26 -25.58 -20.84
C PRO A 520 15.22 -24.35 -21.75
N ARG A 521 14.57 -24.45 -22.91
CA ARG A 521 14.40 -23.36 -23.89
C ARG A 521 13.60 -22.14 -23.33
N ALA A 522 12.86 -22.32 -22.24
CA ALA A 522 12.11 -21.25 -21.60
C ALA A 522 12.97 -20.35 -20.69
N TYR A 523 14.24 -20.67 -20.54
CA TYR A 523 15.19 -19.90 -19.71
C TYR A 523 16.30 -19.29 -20.56
N ALA A 524 16.69 -18.06 -20.25
CA ALA A 524 17.80 -17.38 -20.92
C ALA A 524 19.15 -18.08 -20.67
N ARG A 525 19.31 -18.72 -19.50
CA ARG A 525 20.50 -19.47 -19.10
C ARG A 525 20.08 -20.73 -18.35
N PRO A 526 19.64 -21.78 -19.05
CA PRO A 526 19.18 -23.02 -18.42
C PRO A 526 20.27 -23.72 -17.59
N GLU A 527 21.54 -23.59 -17.97
CA GLU A 527 22.71 -24.13 -17.28
C GLU A 527 22.94 -23.54 -15.88
N SER A 528 22.32 -22.40 -15.55
CA SER A 528 22.39 -21.77 -14.24
C SER A 528 21.14 -21.96 -13.38
N GLN A 529 20.11 -22.62 -13.94
CA GLN A 529 18.81 -22.78 -13.26
C GLN A 529 18.84 -24.04 -12.38
N GLY A 530 18.76 -23.84 -11.04
CA GLY A 530 18.79 -24.95 -10.09
C GLY A 530 17.74 -26.02 -10.33
N ALA A 531 16.53 -25.66 -10.77
CA ALA A 531 15.48 -26.62 -11.10
C ALA A 531 15.84 -27.47 -12.33
N VAL A 532 16.38 -26.89 -13.41
CA VAL A 532 16.77 -27.60 -14.62
C VAL A 532 17.93 -28.57 -14.34
N ILE A 533 18.96 -28.03 -13.67
CA ILE A 533 20.17 -28.82 -13.29
C ILE A 533 19.78 -30.02 -12.41
N SER A 534 18.89 -29.80 -11.43
CA SER A 534 18.48 -30.84 -10.49
C SER A 534 17.70 -31.96 -11.14
N VAL A 535 16.80 -31.62 -12.10
CA VAL A 535 16.05 -32.63 -12.89
C VAL A 535 16.97 -33.40 -13.83
N GLN A 536 17.90 -32.73 -14.51
CA GLN A 536 18.89 -33.38 -15.37
C GLN A 536 19.76 -34.35 -14.59
N LEU A 537 20.20 -33.99 -13.39
CA LEU A 537 20.98 -34.87 -12.53
C LEU A 537 20.18 -36.11 -12.11
N TRP A 538 18.91 -35.91 -11.68
CA TRP A 538 18.06 -37.03 -11.33
C TRP A 538 17.87 -38.03 -12.49
N ASN A 539 17.47 -37.52 -13.67
CA ASN A 539 17.22 -38.33 -14.84
C ASN A 539 18.46 -39.07 -15.34
N LEU A 540 19.64 -38.53 -15.09
CA LEU A 540 20.90 -39.21 -15.41
C LEU A 540 21.18 -40.39 -14.48
N ILE A 541 20.94 -40.20 -13.18
CA ILE A 541 21.23 -41.23 -12.17
C ILE A 541 20.18 -42.33 -12.18
N TYR A 542 18.92 -41.94 -12.30
CA TYR A 542 17.75 -42.81 -12.22
C TYR A 542 16.92 -42.80 -13.52
N PRO A 543 17.46 -43.28 -14.65
CA PRO A 543 16.75 -43.24 -15.94
C PRO A 543 15.48 -44.09 -15.97
N GLU A 544 15.34 -45.03 -15.04
CA GLU A 544 14.15 -45.88 -14.85
C GLU A 544 12.96 -45.13 -14.23
N ASN A 545 13.21 -43.99 -13.55
CA ASN A 545 12.18 -43.17 -12.96
C ASN A 545 12.40 -41.66 -13.27
N PRO A 546 12.24 -41.29 -14.58
CA PRO A 546 12.58 -39.94 -15.02
C PRO A 546 11.53 -38.90 -14.59
N ILE A 547 11.99 -37.74 -14.21
CA ILE A 547 11.12 -36.56 -13.93
C ILE A 547 10.77 -35.91 -15.28
N GLN A 548 9.49 -35.94 -15.65
CA GLN A 548 8.97 -35.27 -16.85
C GLN A 548 8.85 -33.74 -16.63
N ILE A 549 9.18 -32.94 -17.63
CA ILE A 549 9.05 -31.50 -17.66
C ILE A 549 8.04 -31.02 -18.71
N PRO A 550 7.28 -29.95 -18.49
CA PRO A 550 7.32 -29.04 -17.34
C PRO A 550 6.67 -29.65 -16.09
N THR A 551 7.23 -29.36 -14.92
CA THR A 551 6.74 -29.87 -13.64
C THR A 551 7.04 -28.94 -12.44
N LYS A 552 6.41 -29.26 -11.30
CA LYS A 552 6.86 -28.80 -9.98
C LYS A 552 7.35 -30.02 -9.20
N CYS A 553 8.58 -30.01 -8.77
CA CYS A 553 9.20 -31.09 -8.02
C CYS A 553 9.78 -30.60 -6.69
N ASP A 554 9.94 -31.53 -5.76
CA ASP A 554 10.69 -31.30 -4.54
C ASP A 554 12.18 -31.30 -4.87
N VAL A 555 12.93 -30.41 -4.23
CA VAL A 555 14.37 -30.25 -4.46
C VAL A 555 15.10 -30.26 -3.14
N VAL A 556 16.11 -31.12 -3.03
CA VAL A 556 17.03 -31.20 -1.91
C VAL A 556 18.23 -30.29 -2.17
N LEU A 557 18.65 -29.58 -1.14
CA LEU A 557 19.84 -28.71 -1.17
C LEU A 557 21.09 -29.48 -0.75
N LEU A 558 22.13 -29.45 -1.60
CA LEU A 558 23.39 -30.15 -1.39
C LEU A 558 24.53 -29.18 -1.05
N LYS A 559 25.56 -29.68 -0.36
CA LYS A 559 26.74 -28.92 0.15
C LYS A 559 27.70 -28.39 -0.94
N GLY A 560 27.25 -28.20 -2.17
CA GLY A 560 28.15 -27.89 -3.29
C GLY A 560 29.11 -29.08 -3.54
N VAL A 561 28.53 -30.26 -3.78
CA VAL A 561 29.27 -31.53 -3.80
C VAL A 561 30.24 -31.57 -4.97
N LYS A 562 31.53 -31.84 -4.64
CA LYS A 562 32.61 -32.08 -5.56
C LYS A 562 33.09 -33.51 -5.39
N MET A 563 34.09 -33.96 -6.15
CA MET A 563 34.57 -35.33 -6.15
C MET A 563 35.13 -35.80 -4.79
N ASP A 564 35.76 -34.90 -4.03
CA ASP A 564 36.23 -35.18 -2.68
C ASP A 564 35.16 -35.71 -1.73
N ARG A 565 33.93 -35.30 -1.93
CA ARG A 565 32.78 -35.74 -1.13
C ARG A 565 32.02 -36.94 -1.72
N LEU A 566 32.20 -37.23 -3.00
CA LEU A 566 31.65 -38.38 -3.67
C LEU A 566 32.52 -39.64 -3.54
N GLU A 567 33.82 -39.48 -3.50
CA GLU A 567 34.77 -40.59 -3.44
C GLU A 567 34.52 -41.58 -2.28
N PRO A 568 34.18 -41.12 -1.04
CA PRO A 568 33.85 -42.02 0.06
C PRO A 568 32.62 -42.91 -0.22
N LEU A 569 31.70 -42.45 -1.08
CA LEU A 569 30.45 -43.15 -1.45
C LEU A 569 30.65 -44.12 -2.61
N ARG A 570 31.79 -44.12 -3.31
CA ARG A 570 32.05 -44.91 -4.51
C ARG A 570 31.97 -46.42 -4.23
N LYS A 571 32.36 -46.84 -3.01
CA LYS A 571 32.29 -48.26 -2.64
C LYS A 571 30.86 -48.80 -2.62
N ASP A 572 29.91 -48.00 -2.14
CA ASP A 572 28.53 -48.41 -1.93
C ASP A 572 27.62 -48.08 -3.17
N TYR A 573 28.03 -47.07 -3.97
CA TYR A 573 27.25 -46.58 -5.11
C TYR A 573 28.11 -46.35 -6.36
N PRO A 574 28.84 -47.39 -6.89
CA PRO A 574 29.83 -47.21 -7.94
C PRO A 574 29.27 -46.71 -9.26
N GLU A 575 28.10 -47.22 -9.69
CA GLU A 575 27.47 -46.81 -10.93
C GLU A 575 26.94 -45.39 -10.91
N GLN A 576 26.28 -45.02 -9.81
CA GLN A 576 25.74 -43.65 -9.61
C GLN A 576 26.87 -42.64 -9.59
N ILE A 577 27.96 -42.93 -8.86
CA ILE A 577 29.12 -42.03 -8.78
C ILE A 577 29.77 -41.89 -10.15
N GLN A 578 29.93 -42.95 -10.91
CA GLN A 578 30.48 -42.89 -12.27
C GLN A 578 29.62 -42.00 -13.20
N LYS A 579 28.30 -42.17 -13.14
CA LYS A 579 27.38 -41.29 -13.90
C LYS A 579 27.50 -39.83 -13.51
N ILE A 580 27.56 -39.53 -12.20
CA ILE A 580 27.73 -38.15 -11.68
C ILE A 580 29.08 -37.57 -12.12
N GLU A 581 30.15 -38.34 -12.01
CA GLU A 581 31.50 -37.94 -12.42
C GLU A 581 31.54 -37.54 -13.88
N LYS A 582 31.04 -38.40 -14.77
CA LYS A 582 30.92 -38.10 -16.20
C LYS A 582 30.09 -36.82 -16.46
N TYR A 583 29.01 -36.62 -15.74
CA TYR A 583 28.18 -35.43 -15.87
C TYR A 583 28.86 -34.15 -15.44
N ILE A 584 29.67 -34.23 -14.37
CA ILE A 584 30.44 -33.09 -13.85
C ILE A 584 31.58 -32.71 -14.79
N PHE A 585 32.31 -33.65 -15.33
CA PHE A 585 33.53 -33.41 -16.13
C PHE A 585 33.29 -33.27 -17.62
N ASP A 586 32.36 -34.02 -18.16
CA ASP A 586 32.11 -34.09 -19.60
C ASP A 586 30.74 -33.52 -20.01
N GLY A 587 29.88 -33.22 -19.04
CA GLY A 587 28.53 -32.71 -19.27
C GLY A 587 28.48 -31.25 -19.72
N PRO A 588 27.30 -30.81 -20.24
CA PRO A 588 27.12 -29.46 -20.77
C PRO A 588 27.33 -28.35 -19.76
N ASN A 589 27.25 -28.65 -18.47
CA ASN A 589 27.33 -27.69 -17.38
C ASN A 589 28.66 -27.79 -16.60
N LYS A 590 29.71 -28.36 -17.17
CA LYS A 590 31.01 -28.60 -16.51
C LYS A 590 31.60 -27.34 -15.86
N ALA A 591 31.52 -26.19 -16.52
CA ALA A 591 32.05 -24.94 -15.98
C ALA A 591 31.28 -24.49 -14.72
N TYR A 592 29.99 -24.68 -14.65
CA TYR A 592 29.19 -24.42 -13.46
C TYR A 592 29.58 -25.35 -12.31
N TYR A 593 29.71 -26.65 -12.56
CA TYR A 593 30.06 -27.64 -11.54
C TYR A 593 31.48 -27.46 -11.00
N ALA A 594 32.44 -27.15 -11.87
CA ALA A 594 33.81 -26.85 -11.45
C ALA A 594 33.83 -25.69 -10.42
N LYS A 595 33.00 -24.67 -10.62
CA LYS A 595 32.91 -23.52 -9.74
C LYS A 595 32.08 -23.78 -8.49
N HIS A 596 30.92 -24.40 -8.63
CA HIS A 596 29.87 -24.42 -7.61
C HIS A 596 29.62 -25.79 -6.96
N GLY A 597 30.07 -26.88 -7.58
CA GLY A 597 29.69 -28.25 -7.21
C GLY A 597 28.20 -28.55 -7.47
N LEU A 598 27.76 -29.75 -7.10
CA LEU A 598 26.34 -30.12 -7.14
C LEU A 598 25.61 -29.46 -5.94
N LYS A 599 24.63 -28.62 -6.23
CA LYS A 599 23.88 -27.86 -5.20
C LYS A 599 22.45 -28.31 -5.04
N TYR A 600 21.87 -28.97 -6.04
CA TYR A 600 20.46 -29.29 -6.11
C TYR A 600 20.24 -30.70 -6.61
N LEU A 601 19.30 -31.42 -5.98
CA LEU A 601 18.78 -32.70 -6.43
C LEU A 601 17.25 -32.63 -6.49
N ALA A 602 16.64 -32.81 -7.66
CA ALA A 602 15.20 -32.97 -7.78
C ALA A 602 14.76 -34.36 -7.36
N LEU A 603 13.56 -34.46 -6.84
CA LEU A 603 12.90 -35.73 -6.51
C LEU A 603 11.62 -35.87 -7.33
N PRO A 604 11.27 -37.09 -7.84
CA PRO A 604 10.03 -37.31 -8.55
C PRO A 604 8.82 -37.15 -7.66
N ASN A 605 7.64 -36.90 -8.25
CA ASN A 605 6.39 -36.68 -7.47
C ASN A 605 5.70 -38.04 -7.11
N ASP A 606 6.47 -39.06 -6.82
CA ASP A 606 6.01 -40.44 -6.49
C ASP A 606 5.95 -40.72 -4.97
N GLY A 607 6.29 -39.73 -4.13
CA GLY A 607 6.33 -39.90 -2.68
C GLY A 607 7.54 -40.66 -2.14
N SER A 608 8.49 -41.08 -3.01
CA SER A 608 9.70 -41.80 -2.59
C SER A 608 10.55 -40.94 -1.63
N ARG A 609 11.28 -41.59 -0.74
CA ARG A 609 12.25 -40.92 0.18
C ARG A 609 13.46 -40.42 -0.59
N VAL A 610 14.21 -39.50 0.02
CA VAL A 610 15.51 -39.08 -0.49
C VAL A 610 16.45 -40.30 -0.53
N PRO A 611 17.09 -40.59 -1.67
CA PRO A 611 17.99 -41.76 -1.76
C PRO A 611 19.11 -41.68 -0.73
N LYS A 612 19.40 -42.81 -0.06
CA LYS A 612 20.38 -42.87 1.07
C LYS A 612 21.77 -42.30 0.70
N MET A 613 22.19 -42.46 -0.55
CA MET A 613 23.44 -41.91 -1.07
C MET A 613 23.55 -40.41 -0.87
N PHE A 614 22.45 -39.64 -0.97
CA PHE A 614 22.47 -38.19 -0.88
C PHE A 614 22.33 -37.65 0.54
N LEU A 615 21.91 -38.45 1.53
CA LEU A 615 21.69 -37.98 2.90
C LEU A 615 22.91 -37.28 3.52
N PRO A 616 24.16 -37.86 3.43
CA PRO A 616 25.34 -37.20 3.97
C PRO A 616 25.78 -35.93 3.22
N LEU A 617 25.25 -35.77 2.00
CA LEU A 617 25.56 -34.66 1.10
C LEU A 617 24.63 -33.45 1.28
N ILE A 618 23.54 -33.60 2.05
CA ILE A 618 22.56 -32.52 2.25
C ILE A 618 23.20 -31.38 3.05
N ASP A 619 22.98 -30.15 2.57
CA ASP A 619 23.34 -28.94 3.28
C ASP A 619 22.26 -28.57 4.29
N VAL A 620 22.41 -29.04 5.53
CA VAL A 620 21.48 -28.81 6.62
C VAL A 620 21.32 -27.31 6.92
N ASN A 621 22.44 -26.57 6.95
CA ASN A 621 22.41 -25.14 7.23
C ASN A 621 21.66 -24.37 6.16
N TRP A 622 21.90 -24.67 4.89
CA TRP A 622 21.19 -24.04 3.79
C TRP A 622 19.70 -24.42 3.77
N THR A 623 19.39 -25.67 4.09
CA THR A 623 18.01 -26.17 4.23
C THR A 623 17.26 -25.42 5.34
N LEU A 624 17.85 -25.26 6.52
CA LEU A 624 17.29 -24.50 7.63
C LEU A 624 17.12 -23.02 7.24
N THR A 625 18.15 -22.42 6.62
CA THR A 625 18.08 -21.02 6.16
C THR A 625 16.93 -20.79 5.18
N ARG A 626 16.72 -21.71 4.25
CA ARG A 626 15.65 -21.55 3.25
C ARG A 626 14.26 -21.77 3.81
N ASN A 627 14.11 -22.61 4.81
CA ASN A 627 12.81 -22.90 5.43
C ASN A 627 12.47 -21.91 6.56
N LEU A 628 13.43 -21.53 7.40
CA LEU A 628 13.20 -20.73 8.60
C LEU A 628 13.69 -19.28 8.51
N GLY A 629 14.64 -18.99 7.58
CA GLY A 629 15.33 -17.69 7.55
C GLY A 629 14.43 -16.48 7.33
N THR A 630 13.28 -16.64 6.70
CA THR A 630 12.32 -15.55 6.54
C THR A 630 11.62 -15.16 7.84
N PHE A 631 11.56 -16.08 8.82
CA PHE A 631 11.03 -15.80 10.15
C PHE A 631 11.96 -14.89 10.96
N ASP A 632 13.24 -14.81 10.60
CA ASP A 632 14.22 -13.93 11.25
C ASP A 632 13.82 -12.47 11.17
N SER A 633 13.19 -12.05 10.06
CA SER A 633 12.69 -10.68 9.94
C SER A 633 11.50 -10.38 10.87
N ILE A 634 10.72 -11.40 11.21
CA ILE A 634 9.64 -11.30 12.20
C ILE A 634 10.26 -11.15 13.59
N MET A 635 11.23 -12.00 13.92
CA MET A 635 11.93 -11.93 15.21
C MET A 635 12.67 -10.60 15.41
N ALA A 636 13.30 -10.08 14.35
CA ALA A 636 13.92 -8.76 14.38
C ALA A 636 12.89 -7.63 14.65
N SER A 637 11.68 -7.73 14.11
CA SER A 637 10.59 -6.78 14.39
C SER A 637 10.08 -6.85 15.83
N LEU A 638 10.29 -7.99 16.49
CA LEU A 638 9.98 -8.21 17.91
C LEU A 638 11.18 -7.87 18.83
N GLY A 639 12.24 -7.27 18.29
CA GLY A 639 13.41 -6.86 19.04
C GLY A 639 14.45 -7.98 19.31
N VAL A 640 14.32 -9.13 18.63
CA VAL A 640 15.25 -10.27 18.80
C VAL A 640 16.30 -10.27 17.67
N PRO A 641 17.60 -10.04 17.98
CA PRO A 641 18.67 -9.94 16.97
C PRO A 641 19.15 -11.32 16.47
N MET A 642 18.32 -12.04 15.74
CA MET A 642 18.58 -13.42 15.28
C MET A 642 19.91 -13.59 14.54
N ASN A 643 20.33 -12.58 13.76
CA ASN A 643 21.61 -12.63 13.06
C ASN A 643 22.82 -12.70 13.99
N GLU A 644 22.75 -12.11 15.17
CA GLU A 644 23.80 -12.15 16.18
C GLU A 644 23.81 -13.49 16.91
N LEU A 645 22.65 -14.02 17.22
CA LEU A 645 22.49 -15.33 17.86
C LEU A 645 23.03 -16.47 17.00
N LYS A 646 22.96 -16.34 15.67
CA LYS A 646 23.38 -17.36 14.70
C LYS A 646 24.88 -17.29 14.30
N ARG A 647 25.58 -16.19 14.59
CA ARG A 647 26.97 -15.96 14.13
C ARG A 647 27.95 -17.04 14.52
N LYS A 648 27.80 -17.66 15.65
CA LYS A 648 28.75 -18.63 16.20
C LYS A 648 28.41 -20.09 15.88
N ASN A 649 27.21 -20.34 15.36
CA ASN A 649 26.69 -21.68 15.10
C ASN A 649 26.44 -21.88 13.63
N LYS A 650 26.86 -23.02 13.09
CA LYS A 650 26.60 -23.42 11.70
C LYS A 650 25.14 -23.84 11.47
N CYS A 651 24.39 -24.15 12.53
CA CYS A 651 22.98 -24.45 12.52
C CYS A 651 22.20 -23.38 13.28
N TYR A 652 20.94 -23.24 12.98
CA TYR A 652 20.04 -22.37 13.75
C TYR A 652 19.88 -22.95 15.16
N LYS A 653 19.82 -22.11 16.15
CA LYS A 653 19.50 -22.47 17.53
C LYS A 653 18.69 -21.34 18.15
N TYR A 654 17.39 -21.41 17.92
CA TYR A 654 16.51 -20.32 18.35
C TYR A 654 16.39 -20.23 19.88
N TYR A 655 16.09 -21.36 20.53
CA TYR A 655 15.81 -21.34 21.96
C TYR A 655 17.08 -21.40 22.82
N GLY A 656 18.03 -22.26 22.47
CA GLY A 656 19.24 -22.50 23.28
C GLY A 656 20.18 -21.30 23.41
N ASN A 657 20.17 -20.36 22.47
CA ASN A 657 21.06 -19.18 22.49
C ASN A 657 20.45 -17.98 23.23
N THR A 658 19.20 -18.02 23.68
CA THR A 658 18.53 -16.93 24.41
C THR A 658 18.55 -17.11 25.92
N LEU A 659 18.94 -18.30 26.41
CA LEU A 659 19.09 -18.55 27.86
C LEU A 659 20.41 -18.03 28.42
N ASP A 660 21.38 -17.72 27.56
CA ASP A 660 22.71 -17.19 27.95
C ASP A 660 22.82 -15.65 27.78
N VAL A 661 21.71 -14.98 27.46
CA VAL A 661 21.54 -13.54 27.37
C VAL A 661 20.51 -13.10 28.38
#